data_4cf2b1636e5c1930e6288a52f78960b1
#
_entry.id   4cf2b1636e5c1930e6288a52f78960b1
#
_cell.length_a   1.000
_cell.length_b   1.000
_cell.length_c   1.000
_cell.angle_alpha   90.00
_cell.angle_beta   90.00
_cell.angle_gamma   90.00
#
_symmetry.space_group_name_H-M   'P 1'
#
loop_
_entity.id
_entity.type
_entity.pdbx_description
1 polymer ?
#
loop_
_entity_poly.entity_id
_entity_poly.type
_entity_poly.pdbx_seq_one_letter_code
_entity_poly.pdbx_strand_id
1 'polypeptide(L)'
;MVGVFACVAACPPPEPPRPIPPVSTGKVRVRVFTEPSPVKIVAAAERFVFVATEHDLERFDDGGGVFALTPQSGLSGNSVVALGPDAERHSVWILTDGGLGRYDVTAEVYASIADPPASIGLDFAALAKDGASVASASDGGAWIGTNKGLIYVSAKGGWTSTPIKDPIKAVARDRAGWLWIATTTGLVARKPTGETMRIGGNQGCGIVLPRLLVELPGDRIMVIGVDAEGHERLAFGAQQQFVTYRALPDVTWEAATRKSTGAVVMGGGRVYRIGERDPTRVRPLARDGLRLVPLNADPKATPWEIDPIELVVPPGATSLGMSADQLLIGTRDLGTARYQIAGDGTARPREWLRRKQMFQDATTLSVACAKADDCWIATGARQAWHWSDDRFVAGGPDQVVLAVVRDPAGAIYAIHRSGAESALHLSRIEKGAWIAVPNVTLTTPGQMPDVSFARFATSGSLWVGLRYRDGIEMRAGGLAIIDTATGKVVYHRPGGATDNTMPIPVGVVDADVRGDTAWFATNEGIARVTGNQVKLWTENDGLLSELARAVTIAANGGVIVATGAGAAIWDGKAWTFPPALRFELNDVVATRNGQVWMATERGIAAWDGSKVRRVDMRRGLAENQILDVAIDQFDRVWARGAGSLTLISQ
;
A
#
# COMPACT_ATOMS: atom_id res chain seq x y z
N MET A 1 48.76 -63.19 5.43
CA MET A 1 48.47 -61.76 5.74
C MET A 1 48.42 -60.99 4.42
N VAL A 2 47.23 -60.74 3.95
CA VAL A 2 47.02 -59.92 2.76
C VAL A 2 46.43 -58.61 3.24
N GLY A 3 47.20 -57.53 3.14
CA GLY A 3 46.76 -56.20 3.53
C GLY A 3 45.88 -55.61 2.44
N VAL A 4 44.64 -55.32 2.80
CA VAL A 4 43.69 -54.52 1.97
C VAL A 4 43.99 -53.05 2.22
N PHE A 5 44.63 -52.38 1.25
CA PHE A 5 44.69 -50.92 1.22
C PHE A 5 43.35 -50.39 0.69
N ALA A 6 42.54 -49.81 1.59
CA ALA A 6 41.40 -49.03 1.19
C ALA A 6 41.88 -47.65 0.70
N CYS A 7 41.79 -47.42 -0.60
CA CYS A 7 41.89 -46.06 -1.16
C CYS A 7 40.72 -45.22 -0.67
N VAL A 8 40.99 -44.34 0.27
CA VAL A 8 40.08 -43.21 0.58
C VAL A 8 40.24 -42.22 -0.58
N ALA A 9 39.33 -42.29 -1.54
CA ALA A 9 39.23 -41.26 -2.56
C ALA A 9 38.83 -39.94 -1.87
N ALA A 10 39.76 -39.03 -1.72
CA ALA A 10 39.47 -37.67 -1.26
C ALA A 10 38.49 -37.05 -2.24
N CYS A 11 37.31 -36.69 -1.76
CA CYS A 11 36.36 -35.86 -2.51
C CYS A 11 37.09 -34.59 -3.01
N PRO A 12 36.99 -34.24 -4.28
CA PRO A 12 37.57 -32.98 -4.77
C PRO A 12 36.99 -31.83 -3.98
N PRO A 13 37.78 -30.80 -3.66
CA PRO A 13 37.28 -29.61 -2.98
C PRO A 13 36.16 -28.99 -3.83
N PRO A 14 35.08 -28.48 -3.19
CA PRO A 14 34.00 -27.83 -3.93
C PRO A 14 34.55 -26.72 -4.81
N GLU A 15 34.10 -26.66 -6.08
CA GLU A 15 34.47 -25.58 -7.00
C GLU A 15 34.18 -24.20 -6.32
N PRO A 16 35.09 -23.25 -6.48
CA PRO A 16 34.84 -21.90 -5.96
C PRO A 16 33.59 -21.30 -6.64
N PRO A 17 32.76 -20.59 -5.88
CA PRO A 17 31.54 -20.01 -6.41
C PRO A 17 31.87 -19.08 -7.60
N ARG A 18 31.13 -19.25 -8.68
CA ARG A 18 31.28 -18.41 -9.89
C ARG A 18 30.83 -16.97 -9.56
N PRO A 19 31.46 -15.95 -10.14
CA PRO A 19 31.02 -14.58 -9.94
C PRO A 19 29.54 -14.42 -10.35
N ILE A 20 28.80 -13.65 -9.56
CA ILE A 20 27.39 -13.32 -9.85
C ILE A 20 27.35 -12.54 -11.17
N PRO A 21 26.62 -13.00 -12.20
CA PRO A 21 26.57 -12.29 -13.47
C PRO A 21 25.92 -10.91 -13.31
N PRO A 22 26.35 -9.89 -14.05
CA PRO A 22 25.76 -8.56 -14.00
C PRO A 22 24.29 -8.63 -14.44
N VAL A 23 23.41 -8.03 -13.62
CA VAL A 23 21.97 -8.03 -13.86
C VAL A 23 21.60 -7.15 -15.03
N SER A 24 20.70 -7.66 -15.88
CA SER A 24 20.00 -6.91 -16.91
C SER A 24 19.35 -5.64 -16.31
N THR A 25 19.50 -4.50 -16.99
CA THR A 25 18.93 -3.21 -16.60
C THR A 25 17.42 -3.09 -16.87
N GLY A 26 16.69 -4.21 -16.87
CA GLY A 26 15.24 -4.25 -17.08
C GLY A 26 14.47 -3.32 -16.12
N LYS A 27 13.38 -2.75 -16.60
CA LYS A 27 12.48 -1.96 -15.76
C LYS A 27 11.82 -2.89 -14.74
N VAL A 28 12.11 -2.68 -13.46
CA VAL A 28 11.43 -3.38 -12.38
C VAL A 28 9.97 -2.97 -12.39
N ARG A 29 9.06 -3.95 -12.45
CA ARG A 29 7.63 -3.74 -12.28
C ARG A 29 7.26 -4.05 -10.84
N VAL A 30 6.62 -3.10 -10.18
CA VAL A 30 6.15 -3.24 -8.80
C VAL A 30 4.63 -3.32 -8.83
N ARG A 31 4.08 -4.36 -8.22
CA ARG A 31 2.65 -4.52 -8.00
C ARG A 31 2.38 -4.68 -6.52
N VAL A 32 1.58 -3.81 -5.96
CA VAL A 32 1.23 -3.83 -4.54
C VAL A 32 -0.16 -4.39 -4.36
N PHE A 33 -0.30 -5.28 -3.39
CA PHE A 33 -1.58 -5.84 -2.96
C PHE A 33 -1.91 -5.30 -1.58
N THR A 34 -3.05 -4.67 -1.51
CA THR A 34 -3.66 -4.22 -0.26
C THR A 34 -5.12 -4.65 -0.35
N GLU A 35 -5.87 -4.55 0.73
CA GLU A 35 -7.31 -4.77 0.63
C GLU A 35 -7.88 -3.71 -0.33
N PRO A 36 -8.43 -4.09 -1.48
CA PRO A 36 -8.84 -3.14 -2.49
C PRO A 36 -10.19 -2.54 -2.11
N SER A 37 -10.16 -1.44 -1.43
CA SER A 37 -11.30 -0.52 -1.39
C SER A 37 -10.91 0.72 -2.16
N PRO A 38 -11.31 0.84 -3.43
CA PRO A 38 -11.02 2.02 -4.23
C PRO A 38 -11.45 3.29 -3.51
N VAL A 39 -10.51 4.20 -3.30
CA VAL A 39 -10.82 5.49 -2.71
C VAL A 39 -11.47 6.36 -3.76
N LYS A 40 -12.69 6.80 -3.51
CA LYS A 40 -13.45 7.70 -4.39
C LYS A 40 -13.23 9.15 -4.04
N ILE A 41 -13.29 9.48 -2.74
CA ILE A 41 -13.27 10.85 -2.25
C ILE A 41 -12.41 10.92 -1.00
N VAL A 42 -11.57 11.93 -0.92
CA VAL A 42 -10.86 12.29 0.30
C VAL A 42 -11.25 13.71 0.70
N ALA A 43 -11.66 13.89 1.94
CA ALA A 43 -11.96 15.19 2.51
C ALA A 43 -11.30 15.33 3.88
N ALA A 44 -10.75 16.51 4.16
CA ALA A 44 -10.21 16.83 5.47
C ALA A 44 -11.13 17.83 6.18
N ALA A 45 -11.35 17.59 7.46
CA ALA A 45 -12.07 18.49 8.35
C ALA A 45 -11.35 18.52 9.69
N GLU A 46 -10.68 19.63 9.96
CA GLU A 46 -9.85 19.84 11.16
C GLU A 46 -8.81 18.71 11.36
N ARG A 47 -8.93 17.97 12.48
CA ARG A 47 -8.04 16.87 12.84
C ARG A 47 -8.38 15.56 12.14
N PHE A 48 -9.50 15.48 11.42
CA PHE A 48 -9.96 14.25 10.79
C PHE A 48 -9.76 14.26 9.28
N VAL A 49 -9.43 13.10 8.77
CA VAL A 49 -9.46 12.79 7.34
C VAL A 49 -10.57 11.78 7.09
N PHE A 50 -11.49 12.14 6.23
CA PHE A 50 -12.57 11.26 5.76
C PHE A 50 -12.16 10.67 4.42
N VAL A 51 -12.15 9.35 4.35
CA VAL A 51 -11.84 8.58 3.15
C VAL A 51 -13.06 7.77 2.76
N ALA A 52 -13.72 8.18 1.70
CA ALA A 52 -14.82 7.41 1.13
C ALA A 52 -14.28 6.40 0.14
N THR A 53 -14.56 5.14 0.39
CA THR A 53 -14.23 4.03 -0.49
C THR A 53 -15.46 3.59 -1.28
N GLU A 54 -15.35 2.49 -2.01
CA GLU A 54 -16.50 1.95 -2.75
C GLU A 54 -17.60 1.42 -1.83
N HIS A 55 -17.24 0.98 -0.64
CA HIS A 55 -18.15 0.28 0.29
C HIS A 55 -18.26 0.93 1.67
N ASP A 56 -17.34 1.83 2.04
CA ASP A 56 -17.24 2.36 3.39
C ASP A 56 -16.90 3.84 3.41
N LEU A 57 -17.17 4.50 4.53
CA LEU A 57 -16.60 5.78 4.89
C LEU A 57 -15.71 5.59 6.12
N GLU A 58 -14.44 5.87 5.98
CA GLU A 58 -13.46 5.79 7.06
C GLU A 58 -13.07 7.18 7.54
N ARG A 59 -13.04 7.37 8.85
CA ARG A 59 -12.52 8.56 9.50
C ARG A 59 -11.20 8.23 10.16
N PHE A 60 -10.16 8.93 9.81
CA PHE A 60 -8.82 8.84 10.40
C PHE A 60 -8.57 10.07 11.27
N ASP A 61 -8.02 9.87 12.45
CA ASP A 61 -7.50 10.96 13.29
C ASP A 61 -5.98 11.15 13.14
N ASP A 62 -5.46 12.21 13.76
CA ASP A 62 -4.01 12.49 13.71
C ASP A 62 -3.17 11.50 14.51
N GLY A 63 -3.78 10.75 15.43
CA GLY A 63 -3.14 9.71 16.24
C GLY A 63 -3.10 8.34 15.58
N GLY A 64 -3.60 8.21 14.34
CA GLY A 64 -3.67 6.93 13.62
C GLY A 64 -4.90 6.08 13.96
N GLY A 65 -5.83 6.60 14.77
CA GLY A 65 -7.11 5.96 15.04
C GLY A 65 -7.98 5.92 13.79
N VAL A 66 -8.63 4.79 13.54
CA VAL A 66 -9.54 4.59 12.39
C VAL A 66 -10.92 4.24 12.92
N PHE A 67 -11.93 4.97 12.45
CA PHE A 67 -13.32 4.69 12.74
C PHE A 67 -14.11 4.52 11.45
N ALA A 68 -14.70 3.35 11.23
CA ALA A 68 -15.55 3.08 10.09
C ALA A 68 -16.98 3.57 10.37
N LEU A 69 -17.46 4.47 9.52
CA LEU A 69 -18.85 4.90 9.48
C LEU A 69 -19.61 3.96 8.52
N THR A 70 -20.44 3.12 9.08
CA THR A 70 -21.23 2.10 8.37
C THR A 70 -22.73 2.27 8.68
N PRO A 71 -23.63 1.62 7.96
CA PRO A 71 -25.05 1.62 8.32
C PRO A 71 -25.31 1.17 9.75
N GLN A 72 -24.50 0.24 10.29
CA GLN A 72 -24.60 -0.19 11.69
C GLN A 72 -24.20 0.90 12.69
N SER A 73 -23.34 1.83 12.28
CA SER A 73 -23.00 3.04 13.06
C SER A 73 -23.90 4.25 12.76
N GLY A 74 -24.96 4.05 11.97
CA GLY A 74 -25.97 5.06 11.68
C GLY A 74 -25.83 5.78 10.34
N LEU A 75 -24.83 5.44 9.50
CA LEU A 75 -24.70 6.00 8.16
C LEU A 75 -25.94 5.68 7.31
N SER A 76 -26.46 6.67 6.58
CA SER A 76 -27.73 6.55 5.85
C SER A 76 -27.69 5.60 4.64
N GLY A 77 -26.52 5.12 4.22
CA GLY A 77 -26.34 4.22 3.09
C GLY A 77 -24.99 3.52 3.11
N ASN A 78 -24.72 2.70 2.11
CA ASN A 78 -23.49 1.92 2.01
C ASN A 78 -22.39 2.61 1.19
N SER A 79 -22.76 3.38 0.15
CA SER A 79 -21.81 4.02 -0.75
C SER A 79 -21.87 5.54 -0.62
N VAL A 80 -20.73 6.17 -0.33
CA VAL A 80 -20.62 7.62 -0.27
C VAL A 80 -20.56 8.18 -1.69
N VAL A 81 -21.43 9.15 -1.95
CA VAL A 81 -21.54 9.84 -3.25
C VAL A 81 -20.77 11.15 -3.24
N ALA A 82 -20.86 11.91 -2.14
CA ALA A 82 -20.15 13.18 -1.99
C ALA A 82 -19.88 13.53 -0.53
N LEU A 83 -18.81 14.30 -0.31
CA LEU A 83 -18.44 14.88 0.98
C LEU A 83 -18.36 16.40 0.84
N GLY A 84 -19.01 17.13 1.75
CA GLY A 84 -19.02 18.59 1.81
C GLY A 84 -18.51 19.11 3.15
N PRO A 85 -17.21 19.35 3.34
CA PRO A 85 -16.68 19.93 4.58
C PRO A 85 -17.26 21.34 4.82
N ASP A 86 -17.62 21.62 6.07
CA ASP A 86 -18.05 22.93 6.56
C ASP A 86 -17.14 23.36 7.71
N ALA A 87 -16.06 24.07 7.35
CA ALA A 87 -15.07 24.51 8.32
C ALA A 87 -15.63 25.56 9.31
N GLU A 88 -16.66 26.33 8.93
CA GLU A 88 -17.29 27.35 9.79
C GLU A 88 -18.10 26.72 10.92
N ARG A 89 -18.58 25.48 10.71
CA ARG A 89 -19.46 24.77 11.65
C ARG A 89 -18.89 23.45 12.12
N HIS A 90 -17.60 23.25 11.94
CA HIS A 90 -16.90 22.05 12.41
C HIS A 90 -17.64 20.76 12.02
N SER A 91 -18.06 20.65 10.76
CA SER A 91 -18.88 19.52 10.33
C SER A 91 -18.58 19.09 8.89
N VAL A 92 -19.05 17.89 8.54
CA VAL A 92 -18.97 17.35 7.18
C VAL A 92 -20.36 16.85 6.77
N TRP A 93 -20.85 17.36 5.65
CA TRP A 93 -22.02 16.80 4.99
C TRP A 93 -21.63 15.52 4.24
N ILE A 94 -22.40 14.46 4.44
CA ILE A 94 -22.14 13.14 3.87
C ILE A 94 -23.38 12.72 3.09
N LEU A 95 -23.26 12.69 1.76
CA LEU A 95 -24.28 12.19 0.87
C LEU A 95 -23.96 10.75 0.48
N THR A 96 -24.94 9.85 0.66
CA THR A 96 -24.80 8.43 0.36
C THR A 96 -25.86 7.96 -0.62
N ASP A 97 -25.77 6.72 -1.07
CA ASP A 97 -26.78 6.02 -1.88
C ASP A 97 -28.09 5.72 -1.12
N GLY A 98 -28.15 5.97 0.16
CA GLY A 98 -29.33 5.76 1.02
C GLY A 98 -29.82 7.02 1.73
N GLY A 99 -29.15 8.17 1.61
CA GLY A 99 -29.57 9.39 2.27
C GLY A 99 -28.51 10.44 2.47
N LEU A 100 -28.87 11.51 3.16
CA LEU A 100 -27.99 12.61 3.54
C LEU A 100 -27.83 12.62 5.05
N GLY A 101 -26.63 12.92 5.53
CA GLY A 101 -26.37 13.16 6.93
C GLY A 101 -25.27 14.19 7.16
N ARG A 102 -25.09 14.54 8.41
CA ARG A 102 -24.07 15.49 8.85
C ARG A 102 -23.26 14.88 9.99
N TYR A 103 -21.95 14.92 9.84
CA TYR A 103 -21.01 14.56 10.88
C TYR A 103 -20.53 15.81 11.60
N ASP A 104 -20.76 15.87 12.93
CA ASP A 104 -20.21 16.91 13.78
C ASP A 104 -18.80 16.50 14.23
N VAL A 105 -17.79 17.30 13.86
CA VAL A 105 -16.37 17.01 14.13
C VAL A 105 -16.03 17.17 15.61
N THR A 106 -16.71 18.10 16.30
CA THR A 106 -16.48 18.39 17.71
C THR A 106 -17.11 17.36 18.62
N ALA A 107 -18.38 17.02 18.34
CA ALA A 107 -19.13 16.01 19.10
C ALA A 107 -18.79 14.57 18.68
N GLU A 108 -18.12 14.39 17.55
CA GLU A 108 -17.83 13.08 16.92
C GLU A 108 -19.08 12.23 16.66
N VAL A 109 -20.17 12.87 16.26
CA VAL A 109 -21.46 12.21 16.05
C VAL A 109 -21.95 12.44 14.62
N TYR A 110 -22.43 11.37 14.00
CA TYR A 110 -23.17 11.41 12.75
C TYR A 110 -24.68 11.51 13.03
N ALA A 111 -25.36 12.39 12.32
CA ALA A 111 -26.80 12.51 12.36
C ALA A 111 -27.37 12.45 10.93
N SER A 112 -28.28 11.52 10.68
CA SER A 112 -29.01 11.45 9.42
C SER A 112 -30.06 12.56 9.33
N ILE A 113 -30.26 13.07 8.12
CA ILE A 113 -31.32 14.02 7.79
C ILE A 113 -32.55 13.23 7.32
N ALA A 114 -33.73 13.70 7.70
CA ALA A 114 -34.99 13.08 7.27
C ALA A 114 -35.08 13.02 5.73
N ASP A 115 -35.68 11.97 5.22
CA ASP A 115 -35.83 11.75 3.77
C ASP A 115 -36.55 12.90 3.08
N PRO A 116 -36.20 13.21 1.83
CA PRO A 116 -36.88 14.25 1.06
C PRO A 116 -38.33 13.83 0.77
N PRO A 117 -39.28 14.77 0.77
CA PRO A 117 -40.63 14.50 0.31
C PRO A 117 -40.62 14.08 -1.18
N ALA A 118 -41.58 13.26 -1.59
CA ALA A 118 -41.69 12.74 -2.94
C ALA A 118 -41.67 13.84 -4.03
N SER A 119 -42.13 15.05 -3.69
CA SER A 119 -42.13 16.22 -4.59
C SER A 119 -40.73 16.70 -5.02
N ILE A 120 -39.68 16.34 -4.27
CA ILE A 120 -38.29 16.65 -4.63
C ILE A 120 -37.80 15.73 -5.77
N GLY A 121 -38.31 14.50 -5.86
CA GLY A 121 -37.96 13.54 -6.92
C GLY A 121 -36.49 13.08 -6.87
N LEU A 122 -35.87 13.12 -5.70
CA LEU A 122 -34.50 12.67 -5.49
C LEU A 122 -34.47 11.15 -5.28
N ASP A 123 -33.64 10.49 -6.05
CA ASP A 123 -33.36 9.06 -5.94
C ASP A 123 -31.89 8.90 -5.53
N PHE A 124 -31.66 8.58 -4.25
CA PHE A 124 -30.31 8.42 -3.70
C PHE A 124 -29.53 7.27 -4.35
N ALA A 125 -30.21 6.17 -4.67
CA ALA A 125 -29.55 5.03 -5.31
C ALA A 125 -29.07 5.37 -6.73
N ALA A 126 -29.80 6.23 -7.46
CA ALA A 126 -29.35 6.72 -8.76
C ALA A 126 -28.12 7.63 -8.65
N LEU A 127 -27.99 8.40 -7.56
CA LEU A 127 -26.84 9.29 -7.35
C LEU A 127 -25.51 8.53 -7.26
N ALA A 128 -25.51 7.30 -6.74
CA ALA A 128 -24.29 6.47 -6.68
C ALA A 128 -23.72 6.19 -8.08
N LYS A 129 -24.57 6.12 -9.11
CA LYS A 129 -24.19 5.91 -10.50
C LYS A 129 -23.94 7.23 -11.25
N ASP A 130 -24.82 8.21 -11.04
CA ASP A 130 -24.82 9.45 -11.82
C ASP A 130 -23.83 10.49 -11.27
N GLY A 131 -23.42 10.33 -10.00
CA GLY A 131 -22.62 11.28 -9.26
C GLY A 131 -23.45 12.45 -8.72
N ALA A 132 -22.94 13.09 -7.67
CA ALA A 132 -23.48 14.32 -7.12
C ALA A 132 -22.35 15.14 -6.48
N SER A 133 -22.64 16.38 -6.13
CA SER A 133 -21.73 17.27 -5.41
C SER A 133 -22.46 17.93 -4.25
N VAL A 134 -21.77 18.13 -3.12
CA VAL A 134 -22.34 18.76 -1.92
C VAL A 134 -21.47 19.93 -1.49
N ALA A 135 -22.11 21.05 -1.16
CA ALA A 135 -21.46 22.19 -0.53
C ALA A 135 -22.30 22.67 0.68
N SER A 136 -21.64 23.14 1.73
CA SER A 136 -22.31 23.76 2.86
C SER A 136 -23.00 25.07 2.47
N ALA A 137 -24.15 25.37 3.07
CA ALA A 137 -24.82 26.65 2.93
C ALA A 137 -24.48 27.60 4.09
N SER A 138 -24.60 28.92 3.87
CA SER A 138 -24.27 29.95 4.86
C SER A 138 -25.12 29.89 6.12
N ASP A 139 -26.32 29.36 6.05
CA ASP A 139 -27.25 29.18 7.17
C ASP A 139 -27.10 27.82 7.91
N GLY A 140 -26.10 27.01 7.53
CA GLY A 140 -25.83 25.70 8.09
C GLY A 140 -26.57 24.56 7.42
N GLY A 141 -27.26 24.81 6.32
CA GLY A 141 -27.81 23.81 5.43
C GLY A 141 -26.78 23.25 4.43
N ALA A 142 -27.27 22.55 3.42
CA ALA A 142 -26.46 21.99 2.33
C ALA A 142 -27.08 22.27 0.96
N TRP A 143 -26.21 22.45 -0.02
CA TRP A 143 -26.54 22.46 -1.43
C TRP A 143 -26.12 21.15 -2.08
N ILE A 144 -27.04 20.51 -2.79
CA ILE A 144 -26.80 19.25 -3.49
C ILE A 144 -26.99 19.49 -4.98
N GLY A 145 -25.91 19.33 -5.72
CA GLY A 145 -25.91 19.34 -7.20
C GLY A 145 -26.08 17.93 -7.73
N THR A 146 -27.07 17.73 -8.59
CA THR A 146 -27.40 16.45 -9.21
C THR A 146 -27.52 16.56 -10.73
N ASN A 147 -27.68 15.44 -11.41
CA ASN A 147 -28.01 15.44 -12.86
C ASN A 147 -29.40 16.00 -13.17
N LYS A 148 -30.27 16.20 -12.16
CA LYS A 148 -31.63 16.77 -12.27
C LYS A 148 -31.70 18.23 -11.79
N GLY A 149 -30.57 18.83 -11.41
CA GLY A 149 -30.47 20.20 -10.95
C GLY A 149 -30.03 20.35 -9.50
N LEU A 150 -30.28 21.54 -8.94
CA LEU A 150 -29.84 21.97 -7.62
C LEU A 150 -30.95 21.82 -6.58
N ILE A 151 -30.61 21.19 -5.47
CA ILE A 151 -31.49 21.01 -4.31
C ILE A 151 -30.85 21.71 -3.11
N TYR A 152 -31.68 22.33 -2.28
CA TYR A 152 -31.27 22.91 -1.01
C TYR A 152 -31.89 22.13 0.15
N VAL A 153 -31.08 21.88 1.17
CA VAL A 153 -31.50 21.26 2.43
C VAL A 153 -31.17 22.21 3.57
N SER A 154 -32.17 22.64 4.30
CA SER A 154 -31.96 23.52 5.47
C SER A 154 -31.27 22.80 6.63
N ALA A 155 -30.68 23.54 7.55
CA ALA A 155 -30.08 22.98 8.76
C ALA A 155 -31.07 22.16 9.63
N LYS A 156 -32.38 22.39 9.47
CA LYS A 156 -33.46 21.67 10.15
C LYS A 156 -34.02 20.48 9.37
N GLY A 157 -33.41 20.14 8.23
CA GLY A 157 -33.82 19.01 7.39
C GLY A 157 -34.95 19.31 6.39
N GLY A 158 -35.32 20.57 6.18
CA GLY A 158 -36.31 20.96 5.15
C GLY A 158 -35.71 20.96 3.75
N TRP A 159 -36.32 20.24 2.82
CA TRP A 159 -35.87 20.08 1.43
C TRP A 159 -36.58 21.05 0.48
N THR A 160 -35.82 21.66 -0.42
CA THR A 160 -36.35 22.63 -1.41
C THR A 160 -35.68 22.40 -2.76
N SER A 161 -36.48 22.19 -3.79
CA SER A 161 -36.01 22.20 -5.20
C SER A 161 -35.82 23.62 -5.68
N THR A 162 -34.77 23.89 -6.44
CA THR A 162 -34.50 25.22 -7.01
C THR A 162 -34.92 25.32 -8.47
N PRO A 163 -34.93 26.53 -9.05
CA PRO A 163 -35.22 26.73 -10.48
C PRO A 163 -34.11 26.16 -11.40
N ILE A 164 -32.89 25.89 -10.87
CA ILE A 164 -31.75 25.39 -11.65
C ILE A 164 -31.98 23.91 -11.92
N LYS A 165 -32.29 23.56 -13.17
CA LYS A 165 -32.60 22.18 -13.61
C LYS A 165 -31.51 21.58 -14.50
N ASP A 166 -30.50 22.37 -14.88
CA ASP A 166 -29.36 21.86 -15.66
C ASP A 166 -28.59 20.79 -14.85
N PRO A 167 -28.09 19.73 -15.48
CA PRO A 167 -27.24 18.76 -14.83
C PRO A 167 -25.97 19.42 -14.25
N ILE A 168 -25.71 19.17 -12.97
CA ILE A 168 -24.64 19.81 -12.22
C ILE A 168 -23.45 18.87 -12.09
N LYS A 169 -22.25 19.37 -12.32
CA LYS A 169 -20.97 18.67 -12.20
C LYS A 169 -20.28 18.95 -10.86
N ALA A 170 -20.36 20.20 -10.39
CA ALA A 170 -19.78 20.59 -9.11
C ALA A 170 -20.54 21.76 -8.50
N VAL A 171 -20.54 21.82 -7.16
CA VAL A 171 -20.98 22.98 -6.39
C VAL A 171 -19.89 23.36 -5.39
N ALA A 172 -19.70 24.67 -5.20
CA ALA A 172 -18.79 25.21 -4.20
C ALA A 172 -19.33 26.53 -3.64
N ARG A 173 -19.14 26.79 -2.37
CA ARG A 173 -19.47 28.07 -1.72
C ARG A 173 -18.18 28.81 -1.39
N ASP A 174 -18.12 30.10 -1.69
CA ASP A 174 -17.07 30.97 -1.19
C ASP A 174 -17.42 31.56 0.20
N ARG A 175 -16.44 32.23 0.82
CA ARG A 175 -16.64 32.83 2.15
C ARG A 175 -17.60 34.01 2.16
N ALA A 176 -17.76 34.71 1.03
CA ALA A 176 -18.76 35.76 0.87
C ALA A 176 -20.19 35.21 0.76
N GLY A 177 -20.35 33.89 0.75
CA GLY A 177 -21.63 33.19 0.71
C GLY A 177 -22.21 32.99 -0.69
N TRP A 178 -21.45 33.30 -1.76
CA TRP A 178 -21.86 32.96 -3.10
C TRP A 178 -21.76 31.47 -3.34
N LEU A 179 -22.79 30.90 -3.96
CA LEU A 179 -22.78 29.51 -4.42
C LEU A 179 -22.41 29.48 -5.91
N TRP A 180 -21.36 28.76 -6.23
CA TRP A 180 -20.87 28.52 -7.57
C TRP A 180 -21.30 27.15 -8.05
N ILE A 181 -21.83 27.08 -9.27
CA ILE A 181 -22.51 25.89 -9.80
C ILE A 181 -21.98 25.64 -11.21
N ALA A 182 -21.18 24.57 -11.34
CA ALA A 182 -20.72 24.07 -12.63
C ALA A 182 -21.80 23.18 -13.23
N THR A 183 -22.39 23.61 -14.34
CA THR A 183 -23.41 22.87 -15.06
C THR A 183 -22.90 22.40 -16.42
N THR A 184 -23.63 21.50 -17.06
CA THR A 184 -23.32 21.06 -18.43
C THR A 184 -23.53 22.18 -19.49
N THR A 185 -24.15 23.31 -19.10
CA THR A 185 -24.41 24.45 -19.98
C THR A 185 -23.63 25.71 -19.58
N GLY A 186 -22.71 25.64 -18.63
CA GLY A 186 -21.85 26.73 -18.19
C GLY A 186 -21.80 26.93 -16.69
N LEU A 187 -21.18 28.02 -16.28
CA LEU A 187 -21.06 28.42 -14.88
C LEU A 187 -22.25 29.29 -14.45
N VAL A 188 -22.87 28.92 -13.32
CA VAL A 188 -23.94 29.72 -12.70
C VAL A 188 -23.46 30.15 -11.31
N ALA A 189 -23.71 31.39 -10.95
CA ALA A 189 -23.52 31.94 -9.63
C ALA A 189 -24.86 32.26 -8.97
N ARG A 190 -24.99 31.91 -7.69
CA ARG A 190 -26.14 32.28 -6.84
C ARG A 190 -25.65 33.17 -5.71
N LYS A 191 -26.19 34.38 -5.65
CA LYS A 191 -25.87 35.35 -4.61
C LYS A 191 -26.41 34.89 -3.24
N PRO A 192 -25.88 35.38 -2.12
CA PRO A 192 -26.47 35.18 -0.82
C PRO A 192 -27.94 35.60 -0.70
N THR A 193 -28.35 36.61 -1.50
CA THR A 193 -29.72 37.10 -1.60
C THR A 193 -30.68 36.14 -2.32
N GLY A 194 -30.14 35.09 -2.96
CA GLY A 194 -30.92 34.11 -3.70
C GLY A 194 -30.99 34.34 -5.21
N GLU A 195 -30.59 35.50 -5.71
CA GLU A 195 -30.53 35.82 -7.14
C GLU A 195 -29.50 34.94 -7.86
N THR A 196 -29.85 34.43 -9.03
CA THR A 196 -28.95 33.59 -9.86
C THR A 196 -28.57 34.31 -11.14
N MET A 197 -27.34 34.09 -11.59
CA MET A 197 -26.83 34.65 -12.84
C MET A 197 -25.89 33.67 -13.54
N ARG A 198 -25.86 33.72 -14.86
CA ARG A 198 -24.86 32.98 -15.66
C ARG A 198 -23.57 33.79 -15.74
N ILE A 199 -22.47 33.11 -15.62
CA ILE A 199 -21.12 33.68 -15.73
C ILE A 199 -20.49 33.16 -17.01
N GLY A 200 -20.03 34.08 -17.85
CA GLY A 200 -19.44 33.73 -19.15
C GLY A 200 -18.41 34.77 -19.60
N GLY A 201 -18.19 34.84 -20.91
CA GLY A 201 -17.19 35.74 -21.53
C GLY A 201 -17.32 37.20 -21.14
N ASN A 202 -18.56 37.73 -21.01
CA ASN A 202 -18.81 39.10 -20.58
C ASN A 202 -18.31 39.42 -19.17
N GLN A 203 -18.19 38.39 -18.31
CA GLN A 203 -17.60 38.50 -16.98
C GLN A 203 -16.13 38.06 -16.96
N GLY A 204 -15.51 37.79 -18.11
CA GLY A 204 -14.14 37.35 -18.25
C GLY A 204 -13.92 35.84 -18.05
N CYS A 205 -14.99 35.05 -17.86
CA CYS A 205 -14.92 33.61 -17.77
C CYS A 205 -15.03 32.97 -19.16
N GLY A 206 -13.91 32.53 -19.72
CA GLY A 206 -13.86 31.84 -21.02
C GLY A 206 -14.16 30.35 -20.98
N ILE A 207 -14.53 29.81 -19.82
CA ILE A 207 -14.84 28.39 -19.64
C ILE A 207 -16.32 28.16 -19.97
N VAL A 208 -16.58 27.29 -20.94
CA VAL A 208 -17.95 26.94 -21.36
C VAL A 208 -18.45 25.64 -20.74
N LEU A 209 -17.55 24.72 -20.43
CA LEU A 209 -17.87 23.47 -19.75
C LEU A 209 -17.05 23.36 -18.45
N PRO A 210 -17.50 23.97 -17.34
CA PRO A 210 -16.84 23.87 -16.05
C PRO A 210 -16.99 22.47 -15.47
N ARG A 211 -15.92 21.96 -14.84
CA ARG A 211 -15.89 20.61 -14.26
C ARG A 211 -15.53 20.60 -12.77
N LEU A 212 -14.54 21.38 -12.36
CA LEU A 212 -14.09 21.46 -10.99
C LEU A 212 -14.20 22.90 -10.48
N LEU A 213 -14.57 23.03 -9.23
CA LEU A 213 -14.68 24.30 -8.51
C LEU A 213 -13.89 24.21 -7.23
N VAL A 214 -13.03 25.20 -6.96
CA VAL A 214 -12.25 25.27 -5.72
C VAL A 214 -12.36 26.66 -5.12
N GLU A 215 -12.83 26.74 -3.88
CA GLU A 215 -12.77 27.97 -3.10
C GLU A 215 -11.33 28.37 -2.85
N LEU A 216 -11.03 29.64 -3.03
CA LEU A 216 -9.72 30.22 -2.80
C LEU A 216 -9.75 31.25 -1.67
N PRO A 217 -8.63 31.60 -1.08
CA PRO A 217 -8.54 32.72 -0.13
C PRO A 217 -9.00 34.03 -0.76
N GLY A 218 -9.59 34.93 0.04
CA GLY A 218 -10.05 36.25 -0.39
C GLY A 218 -11.34 36.22 -1.20
N ASP A 219 -12.29 35.37 -0.81
CA ASP A 219 -13.64 35.26 -1.41
C ASP A 219 -13.63 35.01 -2.90
N ARG A 220 -12.68 34.20 -3.37
CA ARG A 220 -12.50 33.85 -4.76
C ARG A 220 -12.79 32.40 -5.04
N ILE A 221 -13.09 32.13 -6.30
CA ILE A 221 -13.30 30.79 -6.82
C ILE A 221 -12.34 30.52 -7.97
N MET A 222 -11.77 29.34 -8.01
CA MET A 222 -11.09 28.79 -9.18
C MET A 222 -12.05 27.84 -9.90
N VAL A 223 -12.19 28.05 -11.19
CA VAL A 223 -12.99 27.19 -12.08
C VAL A 223 -12.04 26.50 -13.04
N ILE A 224 -12.19 25.20 -13.16
CA ILE A 224 -11.44 24.37 -14.10
C ILE A 224 -12.42 23.74 -15.09
N GLY A 225 -12.10 23.81 -16.36
CA GLY A 225 -12.94 23.27 -17.42
C GLY A 225 -12.37 23.57 -18.79
N VAL A 226 -13.19 23.43 -19.82
CA VAL A 226 -12.77 23.67 -21.21
C VAL A 226 -13.43 24.89 -21.80
N ASP A 227 -12.74 25.58 -22.73
CA ASP A 227 -13.26 26.67 -23.52
C ASP A 227 -14.10 26.15 -24.70
N ALA A 228 -14.53 27.07 -25.57
CA ALA A 228 -15.33 26.75 -26.76
C ALA A 228 -14.57 25.92 -27.80
N GLU A 229 -13.25 26.01 -27.80
CA GLU A 229 -12.33 25.25 -28.66
C GLU A 229 -11.96 23.88 -28.09
N GLY A 230 -12.43 23.57 -26.87
CA GLY A 230 -12.13 22.30 -26.19
C GLY A 230 -10.79 22.26 -25.43
N HIS A 231 -10.13 23.42 -25.28
CA HIS A 231 -8.88 23.46 -24.52
C HIS A 231 -9.13 23.62 -23.02
N GLU A 232 -8.32 22.95 -22.21
CA GLU A 232 -8.31 23.12 -20.75
C GLU A 232 -7.96 24.55 -20.37
N ARG A 233 -8.72 25.11 -19.41
CA ARG A 233 -8.58 26.47 -18.90
C ARG A 233 -8.74 26.51 -17.40
N LEU A 234 -8.13 27.53 -16.82
CA LEU A 234 -8.29 27.93 -15.42
C LEU A 234 -8.88 29.33 -15.40
N ALA A 235 -9.98 29.54 -14.69
CA ALA A 235 -10.52 30.87 -14.49
C ALA A 235 -10.58 31.18 -12.99
N PHE A 236 -10.11 32.36 -12.64
CA PHE A 236 -10.12 32.85 -11.25
C PHE A 236 -11.03 34.08 -11.19
N GLY A 237 -11.91 34.09 -10.22
CA GLY A 237 -12.81 35.20 -10.08
C GLY A 237 -13.42 35.35 -8.71
N ALA A 238 -14.04 36.50 -8.51
CA ALA A 238 -14.86 36.81 -7.35
C ALA A 238 -16.12 37.55 -7.86
N GLN A 239 -17.26 37.26 -7.24
CA GLN A 239 -18.53 37.88 -7.57
C GLN A 239 -18.86 37.77 -9.09
N GLN A 240 -18.63 38.81 -9.87
CA GLN A 240 -18.97 38.86 -11.29
C GLN A 240 -17.76 39.11 -12.21
N GLN A 241 -16.57 39.08 -11.68
CA GLN A 241 -15.35 39.37 -12.44
C GLN A 241 -14.43 38.16 -12.44
N PHE A 242 -14.06 37.73 -13.63
CA PHE A 242 -13.17 36.59 -13.85
C PHE A 242 -12.02 36.99 -14.78
N VAL A 243 -10.92 36.28 -14.62
CA VAL A 243 -9.82 36.25 -15.57
C VAL A 243 -9.55 34.79 -15.90
N THR A 244 -9.55 34.49 -17.19
CA THR A 244 -9.26 33.14 -17.69
C THR A 244 -7.82 33.05 -18.15
N TYR A 245 -7.16 31.96 -17.77
CA TYR A 245 -5.75 31.70 -18.03
C TYR A 245 -5.59 30.43 -18.89
N ARG A 246 -4.49 30.40 -19.64
CA ARG A 246 -4.06 29.19 -20.31
C ARG A 246 -3.62 28.18 -19.24
N ALA A 247 -4.16 26.96 -19.32
CA ALA A 247 -3.65 25.82 -18.57
C ALA A 247 -2.33 25.32 -19.15
N LEU A 248 -1.69 24.36 -18.46
CA LEU A 248 -0.53 23.65 -19.00
C LEU A 248 -0.97 22.87 -20.26
N PRO A 249 -0.19 22.91 -21.36
CA PRO A 249 -0.50 22.15 -22.56
C PRO A 249 -0.52 20.65 -22.23
N ASP A 250 -1.45 19.95 -22.83
CA ASP A 250 -1.62 18.48 -22.75
C ASP A 250 -1.88 17.92 -21.33
N VAL A 251 -2.31 18.77 -20.38
CA VAL A 251 -2.71 18.36 -19.04
C VAL A 251 -4.22 18.48 -18.87
N THR A 252 -4.88 17.35 -18.65
CA THR A 252 -6.27 17.30 -18.17
C THR A 252 -6.25 17.23 -16.64
N TRP A 253 -6.96 18.16 -15.99
CA TRP A 253 -7.05 18.22 -14.55
C TRP A 253 -8.08 17.21 -14.03
N GLU A 254 -7.66 16.32 -13.16
CA GLU A 254 -8.46 15.19 -12.66
C GLU A 254 -9.07 15.48 -11.29
N ALA A 255 -8.33 16.17 -10.43
CA ALA A 255 -8.77 16.53 -9.08
C ALA A 255 -8.19 17.86 -8.64
N ALA A 256 -8.89 18.53 -7.74
CA ALA A 256 -8.46 19.80 -7.17
C ALA A 256 -8.97 19.93 -5.73
N THR A 257 -8.19 20.59 -4.87
CA THR A 257 -8.54 20.85 -3.49
C THR A 257 -8.03 22.21 -3.04
N ARG A 258 -8.69 22.80 -2.03
CA ARG A 258 -8.30 24.07 -1.44
C ARG A 258 -7.05 23.92 -0.59
N LYS A 259 -6.19 24.95 -0.62
CA LYS A 259 -5.10 25.19 0.33
C LYS A 259 -5.25 26.58 0.95
N SER A 260 -4.69 26.80 2.14
CA SER A 260 -4.72 28.09 2.84
C SER A 260 -4.19 29.26 2.03
N THR A 261 -3.28 29.01 1.07
CA THR A 261 -2.64 30.01 0.21
C THR A 261 -3.00 29.89 -1.28
N GLY A 262 -4.03 29.08 -1.63
CA GLY A 262 -4.39 28.85 -3.02
C GLY A 262 -5.08 27.51 -3.23
N ALA A 263 -4.67 26.75 -4.24
CA ALA A 263 -5.19 25.43 -4.54
C ALA A 263 -4.06 24.42 -4.81
N VAL A 264 -4.41 23.14 -4.70
CA VAL A 264 -3.59 22.03 -5.19
C VAL A 264 -4.43 21.29 -6.23
N VAL A 265 -3.83 21.00 -7.36
CA VAL A 265 -4.47 20.32 -8.48
C VAL A 265 -3.65 19.13 -8.93
N MET A 266 -4.31 18.10 -9.44
CA MET A 266 -3.68 16.91 -9.99
C MET A 266 -4.10 16.72 -11.45
N GLY A 267 -3.13 16.40 -12.29
CA GLY A 267 -3.37 16.09 -13.69
C GLY A 267 -2.09 15.64 -14.38
N GLY A 268 -2.22 14.80 -15.41
CA GLY A 268 -1.09 14.27 -16.16
C GLY A 268 -0.07 13.51 -15.30
N GLY A 269 -0.52 12.83 -14.23
CA GLY A 269 0.34 12.08 -13.32
C GLY A 269 1.22 12.94 -12.41
N ARG A 270 0.91 14.21 -12.25
CA ARG A 270 1.63 15.18 -11.40
C ARG A 270 0.67 15.95 -10.50
N VAL A 271 1.20 16.51 -9.44
CA VAL A 271 0.49 17.43 -8.54
C VAL A 271 1.14 18.79 -8.61
N TYR A 272 0.32 19.82 -8.63
CA TYR A 272 0.76 21.20 -8.74
C TYR A 272 0.10 22.04 -7.66
N ARG A 273 0.86 23.01 -7.16
CA ARG A 273 0.35 24.09 -6.33
C ARG A 273 0.03 25.29 -7.23
N ILE A 274 -1.13 25.87 -7.05
CA ILE A 274 -1.55 27.12 -7.68
C ILE A 274 -1.70 28.17 -6.58
N GLY A 275 -1.01 29.29 -6.73
CA GLY A 275 -1.08 30.40 -5.78
C GLY A 275 -0.85 31.74 -6.45
N GLU A 276 -1.20 32.82 -5.75
CA GLU A 276 -0.81 34.16 -6.17
C GLU A 276 0.71 34.32 -6.06
N ARG A 277 1.27 35.08 -6.98
CA ARG A 277 2.66 35.47 -6.89
C ARG A 277 2.89 36.33 -5.64
N ASP A 278 3.74 35.86 -4.76
CA ASP A 278 4.26 36.66 -3.65
C ASP A 278 5.49 37.45 -4.15
N PRO A 279 5.38 38.78 -4.30
CA PRO A 279 6.48 39.61 -4.76
C PRO A 279 7.66 39.64 -3.79
N THR A 280 7.45 39.24 -2.53
CA THR A 280 8.51 39.17 -1.48
C THR A 280 9.20 37.80 -1.47
N ARG A 281 8.75 36.86 -2.28
CA ARG A 281 9.26 35.50 -2.31
C ARG A 281 10.70 35.48 -2.85
N VAL A 282 11.64 35.12 -2.02
CA VAL A 282 13.08 34.99 -2.36
C VAL A 282 13.35 33.79 -3.27
N ARG A 283 12.43 32.80 -3.34
CA ARG A 283 12.60 31.58 -4.13
C ARG A 283 12.12 31.74 -5.55
N PRO A 284 12.96 31.34 -6.54
CA PRO A 284 12.48 31.18 -7.92
C PRO A 284 11.42 30.08 -7.98
N LEU A 285 10.57 30.13 -9.04
CA LEU A 285 9.73 29.00 -9.39
C LEU A 285 10.57 27.72 -9.54
N ALA A 286 9.99 26.56 -9.25
CA ALA A 286 10.62 25.28 -9.58
C ALA A 286 10.99 25.23 -11.07
N ARG A 287 11.91 24.37 -11.47
CA ARG A 287 12.41 24.28 -12.86
C ARG A 287 11.29 24.20 -13.90
N ASP A 288 10.17 23.52 -13.53
CA ASP A 288 8.98 23.35 -14.37
C ASP A 288 7.81 24.24 -13.92
N GLY A 289 8.03 25.18 -13.03
CA GLY A 289 7.03 26.14 -12.56
C GLY A 289 6.81 27.23 -13.60
N LEU A 290 5.54 27.59 -13.81
CA LEU A 290 5.13 28.54 -14.83
C LEU A 290 4.28 29.66 -14.23
N ARG A 291 4.40 30.84 -14.79
CA ARG A 291 3.41 31.91 -14.61
C ARG A 291 2.22 31.64 -15.51
N LEU A 292 1.04 31.68 -14.94
CA LEU A 292 -0.18 31.59 -15.73
C LEU A 292 -0.37 32.85 -16.59
N VAL A 293 -0.60 32.64 -17.87
CA VAL A 293 -0.78 33.72 -18.84
C VAL A 293 -2.27 33.94 -19.05
N PRO A 294 -2.82 35.16 -18.79
CA PRO A 294 -4.18 35.48 -19.09
C PRO A 294 -4.46 35.32 -20.59
N LEU A 295 -5.67 34.85 -20.94
CA LEU A 295 -6.09 34.80 -22.37
C LEU A 295 -6.21 36.18 -22.98
N ASN A 296 -6.74 37.14 -22.23
CA ASN A 296 -6.82 38.54 -22.62
C ASN A 296 -5.75 39.30 -21.85
N ALA A 297 -5.07 40.22 -22.55
CA ALA A 297 -4.08 41.10 -21.93
C ALA A 297 -4.78 42.07 -20.98
N ASP A 298 -4.97 41.66 -19.73
CA ASP A 298 -5.47 42.52 -18.66
C ASP A 298 -4.27 42.88 -17.75
N PRO A 299 -3.84 44.17 -17.78
CA PRO A 299 -2.73 44.61 -16.93
C PRO A 299 -3.04 44.57 -15.43
N LYS A 300 -4.32 44.44 -15.06
CA LYS A 300 -4.78 44.30 -13.67
C LYS A 300 -4.96 42.85 -13.25
N ALA A 301 -4.71 41.86 -14.15
CA ALA A 301 -4.82 40.46 -13.81
C ALA A 301 -3.84 40.08 -12.71
N THR A 302 -4.35 39.44 -11.68
CA THR A 302 -3.52 38.91 -10.59
C THR A 302 -2.52 37.91 -11.18
N PRO A 303 -1.22 38.04 -10.88
CA PRO A 303 -0.22 37.09 -11.36
C PRO A 303 -0.32 35.78 -10.59
N TRP A 304 -0.96 34.78 -11.19
CA TRP A 304 -1.01 33.42 -10.67
C TRP A 304 0.20 32.63 -11.13
N GLU A 305 0.68 31.76 -10.26
CA GLU A 305 1.80 30.85 -10.52
C GLU A 305 1.33 29.42 -10.29
N ILE A 306 1.79 28.53 -11.15
CA ILE A 306 1.63 27.08 -11.02
C ILE A 306 3.00 26.44 -10.81
N ASP A 307 3.15 25.75 -9.72
CA ASP A 307 4.40 25.12 -9.31
C ASP A 307 4.18 23.61 -9.14
N PRO A 308 4.97 22.73 -9.77
CA PRO A 308 4.91 21.32 -9.49
C PRO A 308 5.35 21.06 -8.05
N ILE A 309 4.62 20.17 -7.38
CA ILE A 309 5.04 19.62 -6.09
C ILE A 309 5.94 18.43 -6.39
N GLU A 310 7.16 18.44 -5.86
CA GLU A 310 8.10 17.34 -6.04
C GLU A 310 7.65 16.12 -5.24
N LEU A 311 6.82 15.30 -5.86
CA LEU A 311 6.42 13.98 -5.37
C LEU A 311 6.18 13.03 -6.54
N VAL A 312 6.28 11.74 -6.26
CA VAL A 312 5.78 10.72 -7.18
C VAL A 312 4.32 10.46 -6.83
N VAL A 313 3.42 10.79 -7.76
CA VAL A 313 2.00 10.49 -7.60
C VAL A 313 1.81 8.98 -7.55
N PRO A 314 1.14 8.44 -6.53
CA PRO A 314 0.86 7.01 -6.47
C PRO A 314 0.08 6.53 -7.69
N PRO A 315 0.36 5.33 -8.20
CA PRO A 315 -0.41 4.78 -9.30
C PRO A 315 -1.89 4.63 -8.91
N GLY A 316 -2.79 4.90 -9.85
CA GLY A 316 -4.22 4.83 -9.62
C GLY A 316 -4.78 5.94 -8.73
N ALA A 317 -4.10 7.09 -8.63
CA ALA A 317 -4.63 8.25 -7.91
C ALA A 317 -6.00 8.68 -8.46
N THR A 318 -6.96 8.93 -7.56
CA THR A 318 -8.37 9.22 -7.89
C THR A 318 -8.87 10.53 -7.31
N SER A 319 -8.33 10.97 -6.18
CA SER A 319 -8.83 12.12 -5.44
C SER A 319 -7.74 12.83 -4.66
N LEU A 320 -7.98 14.12 -4.37
CA LEU A 320 -7.12 14.97 -3.57
C LEU A 320 -7.85 15.52 -2.36
N GLY A 321 -7.11 15.66 -1.26
CA GLY A 321 -7.53 16.38 -0.06
C GLY A 321 -6.37 17.16 0.54
N MET A 322 -6.68 18.18 1.33
CA MET A 322 -5.69 18.95 2.10
C MET A 322 -6.15 19.09 3.54
N SER A 323 -5.25 18.82 4.48
CA SER A 323 -5.40 19.14 5.89
C SER A 323 -4.18 19.94 6.33
N ALA A 324 -4.34 21.23 6.57
CA ALA A 324 -3.25 22.17 6.84
C ALA A 324 -2.13 22.05 5.79
N ASP A 325 -0.95 21.53 6.17
CA ASP A 325 0.20 21.32 5.28
C ASP A 325 0.31 19.87 4.79
N GLN A 326 -0.70 19.05 5.03
CA GLN A 326 -0.70 17.65 4.61
C GLN A 326 -1.51 17.49 3.34
N LEU A 327 -0.87 16.93 2.31
CA LEU A 327 -1.51 16.52 1.08
C LEU A 327 -1.96 15.07 1.19
N LEU A 328 -3.19 14.83 0.82
CA LEU A 328 -3.83 13.52 0.81
C LEU A 328 -4.14 13.13 -0.63
N ILE A 329 -3.69 11.96 -1.04
CA ILE A 329 -3.95 11.41 -2.37
C ILE A 329 -4.65 10.07 -2.22
N GLY A 330 -5.93 10.02 -2.54
CA GLY A 330 -6.70 8.79 -2.60
C GLY A 330 -6.34 8.00 -3.85
N THR A 331 -6.28 6.69 -3.74
CA THR A 331 -5.94 5.79 -4.86
C THR A 331 -6.97 4.70 -5.03
N ARG A 332 -6.97 4.08 -6.21
CA ARG A 332 -7.87 2.96 -6.52
C ARG A 332 -7.56 1.72 -5.68
N ASP A 333 -6.28 1.42 -5.45
CA ASP A 333 -5.87 0.10 -4.96
C ASP A 333 -4.97 0.16 -3.72
N LEU A 334 -4.55 1.38 -3.28
CA LEU A 334 -3.53 1.54 -2.25
C LEU A 334 -4.01 2.27 -0.99
N GLY A 335 -5.27 2.69 -0.93
CA GLY A 335 -5.77 3.57 0.13
C GLY A 335 -5.42 5.04 -0.11
N THR A 336 -5.27 5.83 0.95
CA THR A 336 -4.94 7.26 0.87
C THR A 336 -3.51 7.53 1.34
N ALA A 337 -2.66 8.01 0.45
CA ALA A 337 -1.30 8.43 0.78
C ALA A 337 -1.32 9.81 1.45
N ARG A 338 -0.65 9.96 2.59
CA ARG A 338 -0.46 11.23 3.31
C ARG A 338 0.96 11.73 3.11
N TYR A 339 1.10 12.96 2.66
CA TYR A 339 2.38 13.65 2.45
C TYR A 339 2.43 14.91 3.28
N GLN A 340 3.59 15.22 3.85
CA GLN A 340 3.87 16.52 4.44
C GLN A 340 4.48 17.43 3.38
N ILE A 341 3.85 18.57 3.11
CA ILE A 341 4.40 19.59 2.23
C ILE A 341 5.34 20.48 3.05
N ALA A 342 6.61 20.48 2.69
CA ALA A 342 7.60 21.38 3.28
C ALA A 342 7.45 22.80 2.71
N GLY A 343 7.98 23.81 3.43
CA GLY A 343 7.97 25.20 2.98
C GLY A 343 8.70 25.43 1.64
N ASP A 344 9.55 24.48 1.25
CA ASP A 344 10.27 24.48 -0.03
C ASP A 344 9.46 23.89 -1.20
N GLY A 345 8.24 23.46 -0.98
CA GLY A 345 7.40 22.84 -2.01
C GLY A 345 7.67 21.35 -2.24
N THR A 346 8.63 20.74 -1.52
CA THR A 346 8.82 19.30 -1.57
C THR A 346 7.77 18.60 -0.73
N ALA A 347 7.25 17.46 -1.20
CA ALA A 347 6.34 16.63 -0.43
C ALA A 347 7.07 15.39 0.08
N ARG A 348 7.02 15.18 1.39
CA ARG A 348 7.60 14.01 2.03
C ARG A 348 6.51 13.02 2.39
N PRO A 349 6.59 11.76 1.96
CA PRO A 349 5.63 10.75 2.36
C PRO A 349 5.68 10.56 3.87
N ARG A 350 4.52 10.50 4.50
CA ARG A 350 4.37 10.20 5.93
C ARG A 350 3.90 8.78 6.14
N GLU A 351 2.68 8.50 5.72
CA GLU A 351 2.01 7.23 5.96
C GLU A 351 0.91 7.00 4.92
N TRP A 352 0.40 5.79 4.94
CA TRP A 352 -0.81 5.44 4.22
C TRP A 352 -1.97 5.32 5.21
N LEU A 353 -3.05 6.04 4.95
CA LEU A 353 -4.31 5.88 5.68
C LEU A 353 -5.07 4.70 5.08
N ARG A 354 -5.27 3.68 5.87
CA ARG A 354 -5.91 2.43 5.45
C ARG A 354 -6.61 1.80 6.62
N ARG A 355 -7.73 1.13 6.36
CA ARG A 355 -8.34 0.23 7.33
C ARG A 355 -7.41 -0.97 7.58
N LYS A 356 -7.66 -1.72 8.66
CA LYS A 356 -6.95 -2.98 8.97
C LYS A 356 -6.85 -3.86 7.73
N GLN A 357 -5.62 -4.13 7.29
CA GLN A 357 -5.36 -4.71 5.98
C GLN A 357 -5.34 -6.23 6.06
N MET A 358 -5.57 -6.87 4.92
CA MET A 358 -5.53 -8.30 4.70
C MET A 358 -4.26 -8.97 5.24
N PHE A 359 -3.14 -8.27 5.22
CA PHE A 359 -1.83 -8.76 5.66
C PHE A 359 -1.34 -8.16 6.99
N GLN A 360 -2.15 -7.36 7.69
CA GLN A 360 -1.71 -6.64 8.90
C GLN A 360 -1.33 -7.55 10.07
N ASP A 361 -1.98 -8.69 10.21
CA ASP A 361 -1.68 -9.68 11.25
C ASP A 361 -0.63 -10.71 10.78
N ALA A 362 0.00 -10.49 9.62
CA ALA A 362 0.99 -11.41 9.06
C ALA A 362 2.26 -11.43 9.90
N THR A 363 2.70 -12.60 10.28
CA THR A 363 3.93 -12.84 11.06
C THR A 363 5.06 -13.40 10.22
N THR A 364 4.74 -14.04 9.11
CA THR A 364 5.68 -14.68 8.17
C THR A 364 5.22 -14.47 6.74
N LEU A 365 6.07 -14.77 5.78
CA LEU A 365 5.71 -14.83 4.37
C LEU A 365 6.26 -16.10 3.74
N SER A 366 5.37 -16.89 3.15
CA SER A 366 5.78 -17.93 2.21
C SER A 366 4.86 -17.97 1.02
N VAL A 367 5.42 -18.27 -0.16
CA VAL A 367 4.70 -18.24 -1.43
C VAL A 367 5.01 -19.50 -2.23
N ALA A 368 3.97 -20.13 -2.78
CA ALA A 368 4.08 -21.25 -3.68
C ALA A 368 3.09 -21.07 -4.84
N CYS A 369 3.58 -21.03 -6.08
CA CYS A 369 2.75 -20.81 -7.25
C CYS A 369 2.67 -22.08 -8.11
N ALA A 370 1.47 -22.41 -8.58
CA ALA A 370 1.26 -23.44 -9.59
C ALA A 370 1.58 -22.86 -10.99
N LYS A 371 1.13 -21.63 -11.24
CA LYS A 371 1.39 -20.82 -12.44
C LYS A 371 1.74 -19.39 -12.04
N ALA A 372 2.12 -18.57 -13.02
CA ALA A 372 2.50 -17.19 -12.76
C ALA A 372 1.37 -16.32 -12.14
N ASP A 373 0.13 -16.67 -12.40
CA ASP A 373 -1.09 -16.01 -11.95
C ASP A 373 -1.93 -16.90 -10.99
N ASP A 374 -1.33 -17.96 -10.46
CA ASP A 374 -1.99 -18.92 -9.58
C ASP A 374 -1.03 -19.28 -8.43
N CYS A 375 -1.14 -18.54 -7.33
CA CYS A 375 -0.22 -18.62 -6.18
C CYS A 375 -0.97 -18.76 -4.86
N TRP A 376 -0.40 -19.58 -3.98
CA TRP A 376 -0.81 -19.66 -2.58
C TRP A 376 0.18 -18.90 -1.72
N ILE A 377 -0.33 -18.11 -0.79
CA ILE A 377 0.43 -17.26 0.11
C ILE A 377 0.00 -17.57 1.55
N ALA A 378 0.94 -17.92 2.40
CA ALA A 378 0.73 -18.03 3.84
C ALA A 378 1.43 -16.88 4.55
N THR A 379 0.77 -16.35 5.56
CA THR A 379 1.22 -15.19 6.34
C THR A 379 1.32 -15.48 7.83
N GLY A 380 1.09 -16.73 8.24
CA GLY A 380 1.16 -17.16 9.65
C GLY A 380 0.01 -16.66 10.53
N ALA A 381 -0.94 -15.90 9.99
CA ALA A 381 -2.02 -15.30 10.77
C ALA A 381 -3.26 -16.20 10.85
N ARG A 382 -3.88 -16.46 9.71
CA ARG A 382 -5.11 -17.28 9.59
C ARG A 382 -5.03 -18.15 8.35
N GLN A 383 -6.11 -18.22 7.57
CA GLN A 383 -6.17 -18.95 6.31
C GLN A 383 -5.06 -18.55 5.35
N ALA A 384 -4.70 -19.41 4.41
CA ALA A 384 -3.87 -19.03 3.29
C ALA A 384 -4.67 -18.17 2.31
N TRP A 385 -3.94 -17.38 1.52
CA TRP A 385 -4.51 -16.60 0.44
C TRP A 385 -4.22 -17.28 -0.89
N HIS A 386 -5.24 -17.52 -1.69
CA HIS A 386 -5.12 -17.97 -3.07
C HIS A 386 -5.24 -16.77 -4.00
N TRP A 387 -4.17 -16.44 -4.69
CA TRP A 387 -4.16 -15.41 -5.71
C TRP A 387 -4.30 -16.05 -7.09
N SER A 388 -5.44 -15.82 -7.73
CA SER A 388 -5.74 -16.25 -9.10
C SER A 388 -6.62 -15.20 -9.78
N ASP A 389 -6.49 -15.04 -11.11
CA ASP A 389 -7.26 -14.08 -11.90
C ASP A 389 -7.25 -12.66 -11.30
N ASP A 390 -6.08 -12.24 -10.82
CA ASP A 390 -5.87 -10.93 -10.16
C ASP A 390 -6.66 -10.70 -8.86
N ARG A 391 -7.15 -11.76 -8.23
CA ARG A 391 -7.93 -11.71 -6.99
C ARG A 391 -7.29 -12.55 -5.90
N PHE A 392 -7.42 -12.08 -4.67
CA PHE A 392 -7.13 -12.87 -3.48
C PHE A 392 -8.43 -13.43 -2.91
N VAL A 393 -8.44 -14.75 -2.72
CA VAL A 393 -9.52 -15.44 -2.04
C VAL A 393 -8.92 -16.18 -0.85
N ALA A 394 -9.52 -16.03 0.32
CA ALA A 394 -9.15 -16.85 1.47
C ALA A 394 -9.40 -18.32 1.12
N GLY A 395 -8.40 -19.15 1.28
CA GLY A 395 -8.45 -20.55 0.87
C GLY A 395 -7.97 -21.50 1.95
N GLY A 396 -8.51 -22.70 1.92
CA GLY A 396 -8.18 -23.73 2.89
C GLY A 396 -9.20 -23.86 4.02
N PRO A 397 -8.97 -24.80 4.93
CA PRO A 397 -9.76 -24.95 6.13
C PRO A 397 -9.64 -23.69 7.02
N ASP A 398 -10.60 -23.44 7.90
CA ASP A 398 -10.55 -22.33 8.89
C ASP A 398 -9.49 -22.60 9.97
N GLN A 399 -8.23 -22.56 9.57
CA GLN A 399 -7.05 -22.93 10.33
C GLN A 399 -5.95 -21.89 10.14
N VAL A 400 -5.00 -21.84 11.05
CA VAL A 400 -3.80 -21.01 10.91
C VAL A 400 -2.83 -21.70 9.96
N VAL A 401 -2.59 -21.10 8.80
CA VAL A 401 -1.62 -21.59 7.81
C VAL A 401 -0.29 -20.87 8.02
N LEU A 402 0.70 -21.64 8.41
CA LEU A 402 2.01 -21.11 8.82
C LEU A 402 2.99 -21.04 7.64
N ALA A 403 2.92 -21.99 6.72
CA ALA A 403 3.76 -21.99 5.52
C ALA A 403 3.05 -22.67 4.34
N VAL A 404 3.36 -22.22 3.13
CA VAL A 404 3.09 -22.92 1.87
C VAL A 404 4.40 -23.11 1.14
N VAL A 405 4.61 -24.31 0.61
CA VAL A 405 5.85 -24.69 -0.07
C VAL A 405 5.55 -25.51 -1.31
N ARG A 406 6.42 -25.40 -2.29
CA ARG A 406 6.33 -26.17 -3.54
C ARG A 406 7.45 -27.18 -3.62
N ASP A 407 7.12 -28.44 -3.88
CA ASP A 407 8.12 -29.47 -4.10
C ASP A 407 8.83 -29.34 -5.47
N PRO A 408 9.94 -30.02 -5.69
CA PRO A 408 10.63 -30.01 -6.99
C PRO A 408 9.76 -30.55 -8.16
N ALA A 409 8.76 -31.39 -7.89
CA ALA A 409 7.85 -31.92 -8.89
C ALA A 409 6.69 -30.98 -9.23
N GLY A 410 6.49 -29.92 -8.45
CA GLY A 410 5.48 -28.89 -8.67
C GLY A 410 4.24 -28.98 -7.80
N ALA A 411 4.14 -29.94 -6.90
CA ALA A 411 3.04 -30.02 -5.97
C ALA A 411 3.19 -28.98 -4.85
N ILE A 412 2.07 -28.42 -4.42
CA ILE A 412 2.03 -27.40 -3.35
C ILE A 412 1.56 -28.07 -2.05
N TYR A 413 2.26 -27.76 -0.98
CA TYR A 413 1.96 -28.24 0.37
C TYR A 413 1.75 -27.06 1.30
N ALA A 414 0.91 -27.24 2.31
CA ALA A 414 0.66 -26.27 3.36
C ALA A 414 0.86 -26.90 4.73
N ILE A 415 1.55 -26.16 5.61
CA ILE A 415 1.70 -26.51 7.02
C ILE A 415 0.73 -25.64 7.80
N HIS A 416 -0.14 -26.28 8.57
CA HIS A 416 -1.21 -25.59 9.28
C HIS A 416 -1.50 -26.25 10.63
N ARG A 417 -2.23 -25.52 11.47
CA ARG A 417 -2.77 -26.03 12.74
C ARG A 417 -4.19 -25.58 12.93
N SER A 418 -5.01 -26.41 13.56
CA SER A 418 -6.36 -26.05 13.94
C SER A 418 -6.34 -25.35 15.31
N GLY A 419 -6.84 -24.11 15.37
CA GLY A 419 -7.09 -23.34 16.58
C GLY A 419 -6.06 -23.49 17.69
N ALA A 420 -6.47 -24.13 18.78
CA ALA A 420 -5.67 -24.38 19.99
C ALA A 420 -4.92 -25.72 19.98
N GLU A 421 -4.90 -26.47 18.88
CA GLU A 421 -4.17 -27.72 18.82
C GLU A 421 -2.67 -27.56 19.07
N SER A 422 -2.12 -28.57 19.73
CA SER A 422 -0.69 -28.66 20.06
C SER A 422 0.15 -29.33 18.96
N ALA A 423 -0.42 -29.48 17.76
CA ALA A 423 0.23 -30.16 16.64
C ALA A 423 0.06 -29.37 15.33
N LEU A 424 1.04 -29.55 14.42
CA LEU A 424 0.95 -29.06 13.04
C LEU A 424 0.63 -30.23 12.11
N HIS A 425 -0.12 -29.93 11.09
CA HIS A 425 -0.52 -30.86 10.03
C HIS A 425 0.05 -30.41 8.69
N LEU A 426 0.25 -31.38 7.81
CA LEU A 426 0.67 -31.15 6.43
C LEU A 426 -0.47 -31.55 5.48
N SER A 427 -0.85 -30.64 4.59
CA SER A 427 -1.79 -30.93 3.52
C SER A 427 -1.16 -30.64 2.17
N ARG A 428 -1.52 -31.45 1.16
CA ARG A 428 -1.22 -31.18 -0.24
C ARG A 428 -2.39 -30.42 -0.85
N ILE A 429 -2.13 -29.40 -1.64
CA ILE A 429 -3.15 -28.61 -2.32
C ILE A 429 -3.29 -29.10 -3.76
N GLU A 430 -4.46 -29.62 -4.11
CA GLU A 430 -4.77 -30.09 -5.47
C GLU A 430 -6.08 -29.45 -5.96
N LYS A 431 -5.99 -28.65 -7.02
CA LYS A 431 -7.15 -27.96 -7.61
C LYS A 431 -7.99 -27.19 -6.57
N GLY A 432 -7.34 -26.59 -5.58
CA GLY A 432 -7.98 -25.87 -4.48
C GLY A 432 -8.47 -26.74 -3.32
N ALA A 433 -8.46 -28.06 -3.44
CA ALA A 433 -8.76 -28.97 -2.32
C ALA A 433 -7.52 -29.23 -1.47
N TRP A 434 -7.69 -29.30 -0.15
CA TRP A 434 -6.66 -29.58 0.83
C TRP A 434 -6.72 -31.04 1.26
N ILE A 435 -5.75 -31.82 0.84
CA ILE A 435 -5.69 -33.25 1.06
C ILE A 435 -4.62 -33.50 2.14
N ALA A 436 -5.02 -34.01 3.29
CA ALA A 436 -4.09 -34.31 4.36
C ALA A 436 -3.03 -35.33 3.92
N VAL A 437 -1.77 -35.06 4.21
CA VAL A 437 -0.69 -36.05 4.05
C VAL A 437 -0.78 -37.00 5.24
N PRO A 438 -1.05 -38.29 5.01
CA PRO A 438 -1.26 -39.24 6.10
C PRO A 438 0.02 -39.40 6.94
N ASN A 439 -0.17 -39.66 8.24
CA ASN A 439 0.88 -39.88 9.22
C ASN A 439 1.82 -38.70 9.51
N VAL A 440 1.54 -37.51 8.96
CA VAL A 440 2.32 -36.29 9.27
C VAL A 440 1.61 -35.49 10.34
N THR A 441 2.12 -35.57 11.55
CA THR A 441 1.72 -34.73 12.68
C THR A 441 3.00 -34.24 13.36
N LEU A 442 3.23 -32.93 13.32
CA LEU A 442 4.43 -32.33 13.89
C LEU A 442 4.11 -31.78 15.29
N THR A 443 4.89 -32.22 16.27
CA THR A 443 4.71 -31.81 17.66
C THR A 443 5.97 -31.13 18.20
N THR A 444 5.77 -30.25 19.15
CA THR A 444 6.86 -29.57 19.90
C THR A 444 6.73 -29.84 21.39
N PRO A 445 7.81 -29.65 22.18
CA PRO A 445 7.74 -29.81 23.62
C PRO A 445 6.77 -28.88 24.34
N GLY A 446 6.49 -27.70 23.75
CA GLY A 446 5.59 -26.67 24.31
C GLY A 446 4.31 -26.49 23.54
N GLN A 447 3.55 -25.46 23.93
CA GLN A 447 2.27 -25.13 23.34
C GLN A 447 2.42 -24.28 22.08
N MET A 448 1.35 -24.24 21.27
CA MET A 448 1.26 -23.41 20.07
C MET A 448 2.49 -23.58 19.16
N PRO A 449 2.69 -24.76 18.58
CA PRO A 449 3.77 -24.98 17.63
C PRO A 449 3.66 -24.00 16.45
N ASP A 450 4.80 -23.51 15.99
CA ASP A 450 4.94 -22.56 14.91
C ASP A 450 6.10 -22.98 14.01
N VAL A 451 6.20 -22.36 12.84
CA VAL A 451 7.22 -22.67 11.82
C VAL A 451 8.17 -21.48 11.70
N SER A 452 9.47 -21.72 11.84
CA SER A 452 10.49 -20.71 11.56
C SER A 452 10.84 -20.66 10.06
N PHE A 453 10.92 -21.82 9.43
CA PHE A 453 11.10 -21.94 7.98
C PHE A 453 10.53 -23.27 7.48
N ALA A 454 10.24 -23.35 6.17
CA ALA A 454 9.90 -24.57 5.47
C ALA A 454 10.54 -24.55 4.07
N ARG A 455 11.27 -25.60 3.72
CA ARG A 455 12.00 -25.70 2.45
C ARG A 455 12.05 -27.14 1.97
N PHE A 456 11.90 -27.35 0.68
CA PHE A 456 12.22 -28.64 0.07
C PHE A 456 13.71 -28.74 -0.27
N ALA A 457 14.36 -29.78 0.20
CA ALA A 457 15.68 -30.14 -0.25
C ALA A 457 15.61 -30.69 -1.70
N THR A 458 16.75 -30.67 -2.40
CA THR A 458 16.84 -31.24 -3.75
C THR A 458 16.58 -32.75 -3.79
N SER A 459 16.70 -33.43 -2.64
CA SER A 459 16.31 -34.84 -2.45
C SER A 459 14.80 -35.08 -2.48
N GLY A 460 13.98 -34.03 -2.43
CA GLY A 460 12.51 -34.13 -2.33
C GLY A 460 11.97 -34.22 -0.90
N SER A 461 12.83 -34.21 0.12
CA SER A 461 12.36 -34.16 1.52
C SER A 461 12.02 -32.73 1.93
N LEU A 462 10.96 -32.56 2.70
CA LEU A 462 10.53 -31.29 3.26
C LEU A 462 11.19 -31.08 4.63
N TRP A 463 11.93 -29.97 4.78
CA TRP A 463 12.57 -29.55 6.00
C TRP A 463 11.75 -28.45 6.65
N VAL A 464 11.39 -28.63 7.92
CA VAL A 464 10.54 -27.72 8.68
C VAL A 464 11.23 -27.36 9.99
N GLY A 465 11.63 -26.11 10.12
CA GLY A 465 12.11 -25.57 11.39
C GLY A 465 10.92 -25.31 12.31
N LEU A 466 10.98 -25.89 13.50
CA LEU A 466 9.93 -25.81 14.51
C LEU A 466 10.31 -24.85 15.61
N ARG A 467 9.36 -24.08 16.07
CA ARG A 467 9.42 -23.28 17.29
C ARG A 467 8.11 -23.41 18.06
N TYR A 468 8.12 -23.05 19.30
CA TYR A 468 6.93 -23.13 20.16
C TYR A 468 6.95 -22.04 21.21
N ARG A 469 5.79 -21.74 21.76
CA ARG A 469 5.64 -20.77 22.84
C ARG A 469 5.84 -21.46 24.19
N ASP A 470 6.68 -20.87 25.03
CA ASP A 470 6.88 -21.22 26.44
C ASP A 470 6.62 -19.95 27.27
N GLY A 471 5.42 -19.84 27.82
CA GLY A 471 4.94 -18.59 28.42
C GLY A 471 4.84 -17.46 27.37
N ILE A 472 5.62 -16.40 27.54
CA ILE A 472 5.71 -15.26 26.61
C ILE A 472 6.86 -15.41 25.59
N GLU A 473 7.76 -16.37 25.78
CA GLU A 473 8.94 -16.57 24.94
C GLU A 473 8.67 -17.54 23.80
N MET A 474 9.31 -17.29 22.65
CA MET A 474 9.38 -18.24 21.54
C MET A 474 10.69 -19.03 21.65
N ARG A 475 10.58 -20.35 21.71
CA ARG A 475 11.74 -21.27 21.81
C ARG A 475 11.87 -22.14 20.56
N ALA A 476 13.10 -22.54 20.27
CA ALA A 476 13.39 -23.46 19.19
C ALA A 476 12.85 -24.86 19.50
N GLY A 477 12.04 -25.41 18.61
CA GLY A 477 11.44 -26.73 18.70
C GLY A 477 12.23 -27.82 17.97
N GLY A 478 13.30 -27.44 17.26
CA GLY A 478 14.11 -28.33 16.44
C GLY A 478 13.75 -28.34 14.97
N LEU A 479 14.13 -29.38 14.27
CA LEU A 479 13.88 -29.60 12.84
C LEU A 479 13.10 -30.90 12.65
N ALA A 480 12.07 -30.86 11.80
CA ALA A 480 11.42 -32.04 11.27
C ALA A 480 11.78 -32.19 9.78
N ILE A 481 12.24 -33.39 9.40
CA ILE A 481 12.48 -33.77 8.00
C ILE A 481 11.41 -34.78 7.62
N ILE A 482 10.64 -34.43 6.58
CA ILE A 482 9.45 -35.15 6.18
C ILE A 482 9.66 -35.74 4.78
N ASP A 483 9.46 -37.04 4.66
CA ASP A 483 9.22 -37.69 3.37
C ASP A 483 7.72 -37.55 3.05
N THR A 484 7.37 -36.67 2.13
CA THR A 484 5.98 -36.38 1.81
C THR A 484 5.26 -37.51 1.06
N ALA A 485 6.01 -38.45 0.50
CA ALA A 485 5.44 -39.62 -0.20
C ALA A 485 4.98 -40.70 0.77
N THR A 486 5.75 -40.92 1.83
CA THR A 486 5.47 -41.97 2.84
C THR A 486 4.83 -41.43 4.12
N GLY A 487 4.91 -40.12 4.36
CA GLY A 487 4.51 -39.48 5.61
C GLY A 487 5.48 -39.74 6.77
N LYS A 488 6.68 -40.28 6.50
CA LYS A 488 7.69 -40.51 7.53
C LYS A 488 8.29 -39.19 7.99
N VAL A 489 8.31 -38.97 9.29
CA VAL A 489 8.90 -37.79 9.93
C VAL A 489 10.11 -38.20 10.76
N VAL A 490 11.22 -37.49 10.57
CA VAL A 490 12.43 -37.63 11.40
C VAL A 490 12.65 -36.30 12.11
N TYR A 491 12.72 -36.36 13.45
CA TYR A 491 12.97 -35.20 14.28
C TYR A 491 14.43 -35.07 14.65
N HIS A 492 14.94 -33.84 14.60
CA HIS A 492 16.26 -33.47 15.08
C HIS A 492 16.09 -32.36 16.12
N ARG A 493 16.52 -32.60 17.36
CA ARG A 493 16.36 -31.65 18.46
C ARG A 493 17.66 -30.88 18.72
N PRO A 494 17.58 -29.58 19.11
CA PRO A 494 18.76 -28.81 19.47
C PRO A 494 19.54 -29.47 20.62
N GLY A 495 20.87 -29.55 20.50
CA GLY A 495 21.74 -30.09 21.54
C GLY A 495 21.63 -31.60 21.80
N GLY A 496 20.83 -32.33 21.03
CA GLY A 496 20.61 -33.77 21.21
C GLY A 496 21.62 -34.62 20.48
N ALA A 497 22.68 -35.00 21.18
CA ALA A 497 23.71 -35.90 20.65
C ALA A 497 23.42 -37.40 20.87
N THR A 498 22.20 -37.81 21.23
CA THR A 498 21.99 -39.15 21.75
C THR A 498 21.45 -40.19 20.77
N ASP A 499 20.95 -39.81 19.59
CA ASP A 499 20.18 -40.76 18.76
C ASP A 499 20.56 -40.80 17.27
N ASN A 500 21.81 -40.78 16.87
CA ASN A 500 22.19 -40.81 15.43
C ASN A 500 21.53 -39.73 14.56
N THR A 501 21.05 -38.66 15.17
CA THR A 501 20.36 -37.57 14.52
C THR A 501 21.33 -36.46 14.12
N MET A 502 21.09 -35.80 13.02
CA MET A 502 21.86 -34.65 12.57
C MET A 502 21.96 -33.61 13.70
N PRO A 503 23.17 -33.17 14.08
CA PRO A 503 23.32 -32.12 15.08
C PRO A 503 22.76 -30.81 14.55
N ILE A 504 21.85 -30.19 15.31
CA ILE A 504 21.23 -28.91 14.94
C ILE A 504 21.71 -27.84 15.91
N PRO A 505 22.07 -26.63 15.39
CA PRO A 505 22.41 -25.51 16.25
C PRO A 505 21.21 -25.05 17.09
N VAL A 506 21.50 -24.46 18.23
CA VAL A 506 20.47 -23.82 19.07
C VAL A 506 20.02 -22.51 18.40
N GLY A 507 18.76 -22.11 18.63
CA GLY A 507 18.27 -20.81 18.23
C GLY A 507 18.12 -20.60 16.70
N VAL A 508 17.81 -21.67 15.95
CA VAL A 508 17.57 -21.57 14.50
C VAL A 508 16.38 -20.67 14.20
N VAL A 509 16.63 -19.63 13.41
CA VAL A 509 15.65 -18.66 12.95
C VAL A 509 15.21 -18.97 11.52
N ASP A 510 16.17 -19.26 10.63
CA ASP A 510 15.93 -19.59 9.22
C ASP A 510 16.96 -20.60 8.72
N ALA A 511 16.67 -21.27 7.63
CA ALA A 511 17.61 -22.18 6.97
C ALA A 511 17.39 -22.25 5.47
N ASP A 512 18.48 -22.53 4.75
CA ASP A 512 18.44 -22.92 3.34
C ASP A 512 19.24 -24.20 3.12
N VAL A 513 18.76 -25.07 2.24
CA VAL A 513 19.26 -26.43 2.06
C VAL A 513 19.58 -26.70 0.60
N ARG A 514 20.81 -27.16 0.34
CA ARG A 514 21.23 -27.56 -1.00
C ARG A 514 22.06 -28.85 -0.95
N GLY A 515 21.55 -29.88 -1.61
CA GLY A 515 22.16 -31.23 -1.52
C GLY A 515 22.15 -31.72 -0.07
N ASP A 516 23.29 -32.17 0.42
CA ASP A 516 23.50 -32.68 1.79
C ASP A 516 23.97 -31.59 2.78
N THR A 517 24.00 -30.33 2.33
CA THR A 517 24.46 -29.22 3.15
C THR A 517 23.29 -28.28 3.47
N ALA A 518 23.12 -28.02 4.76
CA ALA A 518 22.19 -27.02 5.26
C ALA A 518 22.95 -25.85 5.90
N TRP A 519 22.47 -24.64 5.65
CA TRP A 519 22.93 -23.43 6.30
C TRP A 519 21.82 -22.87 7.17
N PHE A 520 22.18 -22.49 8.39
CA PHE A 520 21.25 -22.02 9.41
C PHE A 520 21.64 -20.62 9.86
N ALA A 521 20.67 -19.71 9.82
CA ALA A 521 20.72 -18.45 10.55
C ALA A 521 20.28 -18.72 12.00
N THR A 522 21.08 -18.32 12.97
CA THR A 522 20.78 -18.52 14.39
C THR A 522 20.99 -17.23 15.17
N ASN A 523 20.49 -17.18 16.42
CA ASN A 523 20.75 -16.06 17.34
C ASN A 523 22.19 -16.06 17.90
N GLU A 524 22.97 -17.10 17.63
CA GLU A 524 24.34 -17.27 18.13
C GLU A 524 25.36 -17.30 17.00
N GLY A 525 24.94 -16.95 15.77
CA GLY A 525 25.80 -16.95 14.59
C GLY A 525 25.24 -17.67 13.39
N ILE A 526 26.13 -18.14 12.54
CA ILE A 526 25.79 -18.83 11.27
C ILE A 526 26.34 -20.25 11.36
N ALA A 527 25.48 -21.23 11.14
CA ALA A 527 25.92 -22.64 11.18
C ALA A 527 25.79 -23.32 9.83
N ARG A 528 26.74 -24.17 9.50
CA ARG A 528 26.69 -25.11 8.37
C ARG A 528 26.67 -26.52 8.88
N VAL A 529 25.73 -27.30 8.41
CA VAL A 529 25.64 -28.74 8.69
C VAL A 529 25.83 -29.51 7.39
N THR A 530 26.77 -30.47 7.42
CA THR A 530 27.01 -31.38 6.29
C THR A 530 27.14 -32.79 6.88
N GLY A 531 26.17 -33.66 6.59
CA GLY A 531 26.05 -34.95 7.28
C GLY A 531 25.96 -34.76 8.79
N ASN A 532 26.88 -35.35 9.54
CA ASN A 532 26.95 -35.24 11.00
C ASN A 532 27.92 -34.16 11.53
N GLN A 533 28.43 -33.32 10.64
CA GLN A 533 29.37 -32.26 11.02
C GLN A 533 28.67 -30.91 11.09
N VAL A 534 28.84 -30.19 12.20
CA VAL A 534 28.41 -28.82 12.39
C VAL A 534 29.62 -27.92 12.45
N LYS A 535 29.57 -26.81 11.71
CA LYS A 535 30.50 -25.70 11.90
C LYS A 535 29.68 -24.43 12.18
N LEU A 536 29.94 -23.82 13.32
CA LEU A 536 29.37 -22.54 13.72
C LEU A 536 30.42 -21.43 13.51
N TRP A 537 30.00 -20.28 13.02
CA TRP A 537 30.77 -19.05 12.95
C TRP A 537 30.08 -18.00 13.81
N THR A 538 30.89 -17.30 14.60
CA THR A 538 30.50 -16.27 15.56
C THR A 538 31.28 -14.98 15.30
N GLU A 539 31.08 -13.94 16.10
CA GLU A 539 31.90 -12.73 16.04
C GLU A 539 33.40 -13.05 16.30
N ASN A 540 33.70 -14.07 17.07
CA ASN A 540 35.08 -14.55 17.27
C ASN A 540 35.73 -15.13 16.00
N ASP A 541 34.92 -15.58 15.05
CA ASP A 541 35.35 -16.04 13.73
C ASP A 541 35.32 -14.92 12.68
N GLY A 542 35.07 -13.68 13.13
CA GLY A 542 35.08 -12.48 12.29
C GLY A 542 33.74 -12.05 11.70
N LEU A 543 32.61 -12.58 12.18
CA LEU A 543 31.29 -12.05 11.82
C LEU A 543 31.12 -10.64 12.41
N LEU A 544 30.37 -9.78 11.71
CA LEU A 544 30.02 -8.44 12.21
C LEU A 544 28.85 -8.45 13.19
N SER A 545 28.08 -9.54 13.24
CA SER A 545 26.97 -9.74 14.17
C SER A 545 26.62 -11.22 14.23
N GLU A 546 26.37 -11.72 15.43
CA GLU A 546 25.89 -13.08 15.68
C GLU A 546 24.38 -13.21 15.46
N LEU A 547 23.64 -12.09 15.45
CA LEU A 547 22.19 -12.09 15.20
C LEU A 547 21.91 -12.28 13.71
N ALA A 548 21.93 -13.53 13.26
CA ALA A 548 21.53 -13.88 11.91
C ALA A 548 20.01 -14.03 11.84
N ARG A 549 19.37 -13.33 10.89
CA ARG A 549 17.91 -13.29 10.73
C ARG A 549 17.41 -14.18 9.61
N ALA A 550 18.16 -14.26 8.51
CA ALA A 550 17.80 -15.09 7.37
C ALA A 550 19.04 -15.54 6.60
N VAL A 551 18.93 -16.64 5.88
CA VAL A 551 19.99 -17.19 5.05
C VAL A 551 19.48 -17.66 3.71
N THR A 552 20.25 -17.43 2.66
CA THR A 552 19.94 -17.94 1.31
C THR A 552 21.19 -18.44 0.60
N ILE A 553 21.04 -19.52 -0.17
CA ILE A 553 22.09 -20.08 -1.00
C ILE A 553 21.86 -19.64 -2.44
N ALA A 554 22.73 -18.77 -2.95
CA ALA A 554 22.65 -18.30 -4.32
C ALA A 554 22.92 -19.43 -5.34
N ALA A 555 22.49 -19.23 -6.57
CA ALA A 555 22.64 -20.22 -7.65
C ALA A 555 24.09 -20.67 -7.87
N ASN A 556 25.05 -19.79 -7.65
CA ASN A 556 26.49 -20.07 -7.75
C ASN A 556 27.08 -20.82 -6.53
N GLY A 557 26.27 -21.13 -5.52
CA GLY A 557 26.69 -21.79 -4.28
C GLY A 557 27.22 -20.84 -3.20
N GLY A 558 27.30 -19.53 -3.45
CA GLY A 558 27.60 -18.53 -2.43
C GLY A 558 26.46 -18.46 -1.41
N VAL A 559 26.78 -18.20 -0.15
CA VAL A 559 25.78 -18.09 0.92
C VAL A 559 25.71 -16.66 1.38
N ILE A 560 24.50 -16.12 1.44
CA ILE A 560 24.23 -14.76 1.90
C ILE A 560 23.39 -14.84 3.15
N VAL A 561 23.80 -14.13 4.20
CA VAL A 561 23.10 -14.08 5.48
C VAL A 561 22.73 -12.64 5.80
N ALA A 562 21.46 -12.42 6.14
CA ALA A 562 20.97 -11.16 6.66
C ALA A 562 21.26 -11.06 8.17
N THR A 563 21.90 -9.99 8.59
CA THR A 563 22.16 -9.69 10.00
C THR A 563 21.75 -8.27 10.36
N GLY A 564 21.70 -7.96 11.66
CA GLY A 564 21.46 -6.61 12.14
C GLY A 564 22.54 -5.59 11.73
N ALA A 565 23.76 -6.05 11.38
CA ALA A 565 24.87 -5.20 10.94
C ALA A 565 25.04 -5.15 9.42
N GLY A 566 24.27 -5.93 8.66
CA GLY A 566 24.34 -5.99 7.21
C GLY A 566 24.41 -7.42 6.66
N ALA A 567 24.79 -7.56 5.40
CA ALA A 567 24.94 -8.88 4.78
C ALA A 567 26.33 -9.45 5.00
N ALA A 568 26.36 -10.71 5.46
CA ALA A 568 27.55 -11.56 5.46
C ALA A 568 27.49 -12.50 4.23
N ILE A 569 28.56 -12.58 3.46
CA ILE A 569 28.64 -13.39 2.25
C ILE A 569 29.79 -14.39 2.37
N TRP A 570 29.46 -15.67 2.23
CA TRP A 570 30.41 -16.77 2.21
C TRP A 570 30.78 -17.12 0.77
N ASP A 571 32.07 -17.03 0.43
CA ASP A 571 32.61 -17.33 -0.90
C ASP A 571 33.10 -18.78 -1.07
N GLY A 572 32.87 -19.62 -0.09
CA GLY A 572 33.39 -20.99 0.00
C GLY A 572 34.64 -21.11 0.90
N LYS A 573 35.30 -19.99 1.24
CA LYS A 573 36.54 -19.97 2.05
C LYS A 573 36.46 -19.00 3.23
N ALA A 574 35.92 -17.82 3.02
CA ALA A 574 35.88 -16.75 4.01
C ALA A 574 34.56 -15.97 3.95
N TRP A 575 34.24 -15.35 5.06
CA TRP A 575 33.15 -14.36 5.15
C TRP A 575 33.64 -13.02 4.63
N THR A 576 32.82 -12.38 3.81
CA THR A 576 33.03 -11.00 3.33
C THR A 576 31.84 -10.14 3.69
N PHE A 577 32.09 -8.84 3.90
CA PHE A 577 31.08 -7.87 4.35
C PHE A 577 31.12 -6.63 3.44
N PRO A 578 30.46 -6.66 2.29
CA PRO A 578 30.51 -5.56 1.35
C PRO A 578 30.08 -4.24 1.99
N PRO A 579 30.85 -3.15 1.88
CA PRO A 579 30.49 -1.86 2.47
C PRO A 579 29.13 -1.34 2.00
N ALA A 580 28.74 -1.64 0.79
CA ALA A 580 27.45 -1.26 0.22
C ALA A 580 26.26 -1.95 0.88
N LEU A 581 26.47 -3.05 1.64
CA LEU A 581 25.45 -3.84 2.31
C LEU A 581 25.50 -3.71 3.83
N ARG A 582 26.23 -2.71 4.37
CA ARG A 582 26.31 -2.42 5.81
C ARG A 582 25.11 -1.58 6.27
N PHE A 583 23.95 -2.18 6.28
CA PHE A 583 22.71 -1.62 6.83
C PHE A 583 21.85 -2.79 7.34
N GLU A 584 21.01 -2.50 8.30
CA GLU A 584 20.15 -3.50 8.92
C GLU A 584 19.27 -4.23 7.89
N LEU A 585 19.29 -5.55 7.92
CA LEU A 585 18.52 -6.43 7.07
C LEU A 585 17.54 -7.25 7.91
N ASN A 586 16.29 -7.33 7.45
CA ASN A 586 15.27 -8.14 8.08
C ASN A 586 15.23 -9.54 7.47
N ASP A 587 15.41 -9.65 6.16
CA ASP A 587 15.35 -10.91 5.43
C ASP A 587 16.15 -10.83 4.12
N VAL A 588 16.49 -11.99 3.52
CA VAL A 588 17.27 -12.09 2.28
C VAL A 588 16.88 -13.30 1.45
N VAL A 589 16.75 -13.11 0.14
CA VAL A 589 16.52 -14.19 -0.82
C VAL A 589 17.37 -13.98 -2.08
N ALA A 590 17.73 -15.09 -2.76
CA ALA A 590 18.48 -15.06 -3.99
C ALA A 590 17.69 -15.71 -5.14
N THR A 591 17.58 -15.02 -6.27
CA THR A 591 16.97 -15.52 -7.49
C THR A 591 17.90 -16.51 -8.21
N ARG A 592 17.36 -17.32 -9.10
CA ARG A 592 18.16 -18.27 -9.89
C ARG A 592 19.15 -17.59 -10.83
N ASN A 593 18.86 -16.36 -11.25
CA ASN A 593 19.78 -15.54 -12.04
C ASN A 593 20.88 -14.88 -11.20
N GLY A 594 20.92 -15.14 -9.88
CA GLY A 594 21.96 -14.68 -8.96
C GLY A 594 21.76 -13.31 -8.36
N GLN A 595 20.63 -12.67 -8.57
CA GLN A 595 20.30 -11.41 -7.93
C GLN A 595 19.86 -11.65 -6.49
N VAL A 596 20.34 -10.83 -5.57
CA VAL A 596 20.00 -10.90 -4.14
C VAL A 596 19.03 -9.78 -3.78
N TRP A 597 17.93 -10.14 -3.14
CA TRP A 597 16.92 -9.21 -2.67
C TRP A 597 16.83 -9.24 -1.16
N MET A 598 16.73 -8.07 -0.56
CA MET A 598 16.82 -7.89 0.88
C MET A 598 15.68 -7.01 1.39
N ALA A 599 15.01 -7.48 2.45
CA ALA A 599 14.04 -6.69 3.20
C ALA A 599 14.75 -5.73 4.15
N THR A 600 14.33 -4.46 4.17
CA THR A 600 14.92 -3.42 5.01
C THR A 600 13.86 -2.46 5.56
N GLU A 601 14.23 -1.68 6.59
CA GLU A 601 13.41 -0.57 7.11
C GLU A 601 13.22 0.59 6.11
N ARG A 602 13.95 0.57 4.98
CA ARG A 602 13.95 1.65 3.97
C ARG A 602 13.58 1.15 2.58
N GLY A 603 12.73 0.15 2.51
CA GLY A 603 12.31 -0.49 1.27
C GLY A 603 13.02 -1.81 1.00
N ILE A 604 12.99 -2.23 -0.24
CA ILE A 604 13.65 -3.44 -0.72
C ILE A 604 14.97 -3.05 -1.36
N ALA A 605 16.05 -3.73 -0.99
CA ALA A 605 17.35 -3.57 -1.64
C ALA A 605 17.61 -4.75 -2.57
N ALA A 606 17.98 -4.48 -3.82
CA ALA A 606 18.44 -5.47 -4.78
C ALA A 606 19.94 -5.29 -5.02
N TRP A 607 20.71 -6.37 -4.88
CA TRP A 607 22.14 -6.37 -5.08
C TRP A 607 22.54 -7.32 -6.21
N ASP A 608 23.40 -6.84 -7.12
CA ASP A 608 23.86 -7.55 -8.31
C ASP A 608 25.32 -8.06 -8.21
N GLY A 609 25.85 -8.11 -7.00
CA GLY A 609 27.25 -8.43 -6.75
C GLY A 609 28.17 -7.20 -6.69
N SER A 610 27.74 -6.04 -7.18
CA SER A 610 28.52 -4.80 -7.20
C SER A 610 27.74 -3.58 -6.70
N LYS A 611 26.50 -3.42 -7.13
CA LYS A 611 25.67 -2.24 -6.87
C LYS A 611 24.39 -2.63 -6.13
N VAL A 612 23.97 -1.73 -5.22
CA VAL A 612 22.70 -1.83 -4.55
C VAL A 612 21.71 -0.86 -5.21
N ARG A 613 20.57 -1.40 -5.63
CA ARG A 613 19.40 -0.61 -6.02
C ARG A 613 18.37 -0.71 -4.93
N ARG A 614 17.66 0.38 -4.65
CA ARG A 614 16.57 0.38 -3.70
C ARG A 614 15.25 0.65 -4.40
N VAL A 615 14.23 -0.10 -4.00
CA VAL A 615 12.83 0.16 -4.33
C VAL A 615 12.17 0.60 -3.04
N ASP A 616 11.62 1.78 -3.01
CA ASP A 616 10.97 2.42 -1.88
C ASP A 616 9.58 2.94 -2.28
N MET A 617 8.89 3.63 -1.39
CA MET A 617 7.58 4.24 -1.70
C MET A 617 7.64 5.19 -2.90
N ARG A 618 8.77 5.85 -3.17
CA ARG A 618 8.94 6.72 -4.35
C ARG A 618 8.96 5.93 -5.66
N ARG A 619 9.21 4.64 -5.57
CA ARG A 619 9.27 3.72 -6.71
C ARG A 619 8.16 2.68 -6.73
N GLY A 620 7.09 2.94 -5.97
CA GLY A 620 5.84 2.20 -6.03
C GLY A 620 5.59 1.21 -4.91
N LEU A 621 6.42 1.13 -3.85
CA LEU A 621 6.06 0.36 -2.67
C LEU A 621 4.92 1.03 -1.90
N ALA A 622 4.13 0.23 -1.23
CA ALA A 622 3.10 0.72 -0.33
C ALA A 622 3.67 1.34 0.96
N GLU A 623 4.77 0.80 1.43
CA GLU A 623 5.45 1.20 2.66
C GLU A 623 6.95 0.94 2.55
N ASN A 624 7.74 1.62 3.39
CA ASN A 624 9.19 1.45 3.39
C ASN A 624 9.66 0.33 4.33
N GLN A 625 8.91 0.04 5.39
CA GLN A 625 9.25 -1.04 6.29
C GLN A 625 8.89 -2.39 5.66
N ILE A 626 9.90 -3.10 5.18
CA ILE A 626 9.74 -4.45 4.62
C ILE A 626 10.29 -5.45 5.62
N LEU A 627 9.46 -6.40 6.00
CA LEU A 627 9.74 -7.37 7.05
C LEU A 627 10.29 -8.69 6.51
N ASP A 628 9.68 -9.19 5.42
CA ASP A 628 10.09 -10.44 4.79
C ASP A 628 10.12 -10.32 3.26
N VAL A 629 10.89 -11.18 2.64
CA VAL A 629 10.93 -11.40 1.19
C VAL A 629 10.89 -12.89 0.88
N ALA A 630 10.16 -13.25 -0.17
CA ALA A 630 10.11 -14.62 -0.68
C ALA A 630 10.29 -14.63 -2.20
N ILE A 631 10.75 -15.74 -2.75
CA ILE A 631 10.89 -15.93 -4.19
C ILE A 631 9.97 -17.06 -4.64
N ASP A 632 9.26 -16.84 -5.73
CA ASP A 632 8.53 -17.91 -6.40
C ASP A 632 9.37 -18.58 -7.51
N GLN A 633 8.83 -19.65 -8.08
CA GLN A 633 9.54 -20.40 -9.13
C GLN A 633 9.70 -19.65 -10.47
N PHE A 634 9.15 -18.45 -10.59
CA PHE A 634 9.31 -17.57 -11.76
C PHE A 634 10.35 -16.47 -11.53
N ASP A 635 11.13 -16.58 -10.44
CA ASP A 635 12.10 -15.58 -9.97
C ASP A 635 11.48 -14.20 -9.67
N ARG A 636 10.17 -14.17 -9.35
CA ARG A 636 9.53 -12.96 -8.88
C ARG A 636 9.70 -12.86 -7.37
N VAL A 637 9.88 -11.65 -6.90
CA VAL A 637 10.08 -11.37 -5.48
C VAL A 637 8.78 -10.89 -4.86
N TRP A 638 8.37 -11.57 -3.82
CA TRP A 638 7.26 -11.18 -2.97
C TRP A 638 7.82 -10.55 -1.71
N ALA A 639 7.30 -9.40 -1.32
CA ALA A 639 7.75 -8.67 -0.16
C ALA A 639 6.58 -8.30 0.73
N ARG A 640 6.71 -8.61 2.01
CA ARG A 640 5.72 -8.27 3.03
C ARG A 640 6.16 -7.04 3.81
N GLY A 641 5.32 -6.03 3.84
CA GLY A 641 5.40 -4.92 4.78
C GLY A 641 4.56 -5.16 6.03
N ALA A 642 4.35 -4.14 6.84
CA ALA A 642 3.53 -4.22 8.04
C ALA A 642 2.04 -4.49 7.74
N GLY A 643 1.56 -4.04 6.59
CA GLY A 643 0.17 -4.22 6.18
C GLY A 643 -0.02 -4.44 4.67
N SER A 644 1.04 -4.65 3.92
CA SER A 644 1.00 -4.82 2.47
C SER A 644 1.80 -6.02 2.00
N LEU A 645 1.41 -6.53 0.85
CA LEU A 645 2.17 -7.50 0.09
C LEU A 645 2.54 -6.86 -1.26
N THR A 646 3.77 -6.99 -1.67
CA THR A 646 4.27 -6.45 -2.93
C THR A 646 4.85 -7.56 -3.78
N LEU A 647 4.48 -7.59 -5.06
CA LEU A 647 5.08 -8.44 -6.07
C LEU A 647 5.99 -7.61 -6.98
N ILE A 648 7.24 -8.04 -7.09
CA ILE A 648 8.24 -7.43 -7.96
C ILE A 648 8.61 -8.41 -9.05
N SER A 649 8.47 -8.00 -10.30
CA SER A 649 8.92 -8.74 -11.49
C SER A 649 9.88 -7.88 -12.31
N GLN A 650 10.81 -8.54 -12.99
CA GLN A 650 11.78 -7.92 -13.89
C GLN A 650 11.37 -8.04 -15.35
#